data_af795d202816f9f6c6e01fbd18635b94
#
_entry.id   af795d202816f9f6c6e01fbd18635b94
#
_cell.length_a   1.000
_cell.length_b   1.000
_cell.length_c   1.000
_cell.angle_alpha   90.00
_cell.angle_beta   90.00
_cell.angle_gamma   90.00
#
_symmetry.space_group_name_H-M   'P 1'
#
loop_
_entity.id
_entity.type
_entity.pdbx_description
1 polymer ?
#
loop_
_entity_poly.entity_id
_entity_poly.type
_entity_poly.pdbx_seq_one_letter_code
_entity_poly.pdbx_strand_id
1 'polypeptide(L)'
;MTEPAITPELVAKHNLTPEEYAHAVEILGRTPSYTELGIFSVMWSEHCSYKNTRPLLKTFPTKSPKILVGAGEENAGIIDIGDGIAIAFKIESHNHPSAVEPFQGATTGVGGIVRDIFTMGARPVCAINSLRFGPITEEKAEGEKRKPENDEASSGVSLPGAGNGAVAAAASETDNRQSAIANNKRLFAGVVSGIAHYGNCFGIPTVAGEVYFDQTYQGNPLVNAFCLGVLRHEQITRGAARGVGNPVFYVGPATGRDGLAGAAFASQDLTEESSEQQRGAVQVGDPFMEKLVCEACLELLATGAVAGMQDMGAAGLTCSTCETAARAGTGIEIELDKVPQRAPNMSSYEIMLSESQERMLIVVHKGREEEVKKIFDKWDLPWSEIGVVTDTGHMVVRHGGKLVVDIPAKKIADESPIYQREAQEPAYLQAVRAFRLDGIPESQSPAEDLKQLLAWPSIASKNWVYRQYDHQVRDGSVVLPGSDAAVIRIKTDSLPVMSAELAAKVGDAEVSEKLIAMTVDCNGGYVYLDPYEGAKAAVAEACRNLACSGALPLGATDNLNMPSPLKPELFWQIKESVRGLADGCRAFNAPVTGGNCSLYNQNPAGPIDPTPTISVVGIIEKPEYVTTQWFKDEGDAIILLGEPVDLADPLHGLGGSAYLQVIHGQKNGSPPRCDLETAKTLHTTLLGLIQSSLVKSAHDCSEGGLAVALAESCISQLIARETPRLIGATIDLSAVAAPPESAAGQADQTAALPRGAATTRLDALLFGETQSRVVISCKALDAVKVVERAKLMGVPALHLGHVGGDNLTVKTAGGEFSVPVAELHDAWWNAIARAMA
;
A
#
# COMPACT_ATOMS: atom_id res chain seq x y z
N MET A 1 -10.64 42.17 -7.89
CA MET A 1 -9.46 42.45 -7.04
C MET A 1 -8.26 42.59 -7.98
N THR A 2 -7.33 43.51 -7.73
CA THR A 2 -6.06 43.54 -8.45
C THR A 2 -5.20 42.36 -8.00
N GLU A 3 -4.67 41.62 -8.94
CA GLU A 3 -3.73 40.55 -8.64
C GLU A 3 -2.47 41.08 -7.92
N PRO A 4 -1.90 40.32 -6.96
CA PRO A 4 -0.67 40.73 -6.27
C PRO A 4 0.51 40.80 -7.28
N ALA A 5 1.44 41.73 -7.04
CA ALA A 5 2.68 41.74 -7.80
C ALA A 5 3.54 40.51 -7.48
N ILE A 6 4.16 39.93 -8.49
CA ILE A 6 5.05 38.80 -8.32
C ILE A 6 6.38 39.28 -7.72
N THR A 7 6.63 38.91 -6.47
CA THR A 7 7.87 39.18 -5.74
C THR A 7 8.63 37.89 -5.42
N PRO A 8 9.95 37.95 -5.13
CA PRO A 8 10.70 36.76 -4.72
C PRO A 8 10.08 36.03 -3.53
N GLU A 9 9.51 36.76 -2.56
CA GLU A 9 8.84 36.18 -1.39
C GLU A 9 7.56 35.46 -1.78
N LEU A 10 6.81 35.98 -2.76
CA LEU A 10 5.61 35.34 -3.29
C LEU A 10 5.97 34.08 -4.07
N VAL A 11 7.06 34.10 -4.86
CA VAL A 11 7.58 32.92 -5.57
C VAL A 11 7.96 31.83 -4.57
N ALA A 12 8.70 32.18 -3.49
CA ALA A 12 9.08 31.24 -2.44
C ALA A 12 7.85 30.65 -1.71
N LYS A 13 6.80 31.45 -1.48
CA LYS A 13 5.53 30.95 -0.91
C LYS A 13 4.81 29.93 -1.81
N HIS A 14 5.09 29.96 -3.10
CA HIS A 14 4.58 28.98 -4.06
C HIS A 14 5.52 27.76 -4.24
N ASN A 15 6.52 27.59 -3.35
CA ASN A 15 7.48 26.49 -3.39
C ASN A 15 8.27 26.37 -4.71
N LEU A 16 8.44 27.46 -5.41
CA LEU A 16 9.29 27.51 -6.59
C LEU A 16 10.67 28.06 -6.20
N THR A 17 11.72 27.38 -6.64
CA THR A 17 13.08 27.91 -6.52
C THR A 17 13.29 29.09 -7.47
N PRO A 18 14.31 29.94 -7.25
CA PRO A 18 14.63 31.01 -8.20
C PRO A 18 14.91 30.48 -9.61
N GLU A 19 15.53 29.31 -9.75
CA GLU A 19 15.82 28.65 -11.02
C GLU A 19 14.55 28.16 -11.69
N GLU A 20 13.64 27.53 -10.94
CA GLU A 20 12.33 27.09 -11.45
C GLU A 20 11.50 28.29 -11.93
N TYR A 21 11.50 29.38 -11.17
CA TYR A 21 10.82 30.61 -11.57
C TYR A 21 11.44 31.22 -12.84
N ALA A 22 12.76 31.26 -12.94
CA ALA A 22 13.45 31.77 -14.16
C ALA A 22 13.09 30.92 -15.38
N HIS A 23 13.00 29.60 -15.23
CA HIS A 23 12.57 28.67 -16.27
C HIS A 23 11.09 28.91 -16.68
N ALA A 24 10.21 29.13 -15.71
CA ALA A 24 8.81 29.51 -16.01
C ALA A 24 8.72 30.81 -16.84
N VAL A 25 9.52 31.83 -16.50
CA VAL A 25 9.62 33.09 -17.27
C VAL A 25 10.15 32.82 -18.67
N GLU A 26 11.14 31.95 -18.85
CA GLU A 26 11.68 31.56 -20.15
C GLU A 26 10.62 30.88 -21.02
N ILE A 27 9.87 29.94 -20.48
CA ILE A 27 8.78 29.23 -21.18
C ILE A 27 7.73 30.21 -21.68
N LEU A 28 7.34 31.18 -20.83
CA LEU A 28 6.30 32.15 -21.14
C LEU A 28 6.82 33.32 -22.01
N GLY A 29 8.13 33.61 -22.00
CA GLY A 29 8.71 34.83 -22.59
C GLY A 29 8.29 36.12 -21.88
N ARG A 30 7.69 36.03 -20.68
CA ARG A 30 7.19 37.15 -19.86
C ARG A 30 7.05 36.74 -18.40
N THR A 31 6.87 37.70 -17.51
CA THR A 31 6.48 37.42 -16.12
C THR A 31 5.12 36.70 -16.08
N PRO A 32 4.98 35.60 -15.33
CA PRO A 32 3.68 34.95 -15.15
C PRO A 32 2.67 35.86 -14.43
N SER A 33 1.37 35.67 -14.70
CA SER A 33 0.30 36.22 -13.86
C SER A 33 0.28 35.52 -12.51
N TYR A 34 -0.48 36.03 -11.53
CA TYR A 34 -0.62 35.36 -10.23
C TYR A 34 -1.23 33.95 -10.35
N THR A 35 -2.22 33.80 -11.22
CA THR A 35 -2.85 32.52 -11.52
C THR A 35 -1.85 31.56 -12.19
N GLU A 36 -1.06 32.04 -13.17
CA GLU A 36 -0.03 31.23 -13.82
C GLU A 36 1.09 30.80 -12.87
N LEU A 37 1.50 31.68 -11.93
CA LEU A 37 2.47 31.32 -10.89
C LEU A 37 1.95 30.13 -10.05
N GLY A 38 0.68 30.17 -9.65
CA GLY A 38 0.04 29.06 -8.95
C GLY A 38 0.00 27.77 -9.76
N ILE A 39 -0.29 27.88 -11.06
CA ILE A 39 -0.28 26.75 -12.00
C ILE A 39 1.10 26.11 -12.08
N PHE A 40 2.17 26.88 -12.25
CA PHE A 40 3.53 26.35 -12.23
C PHE A 40 3.88 25.69 -10.89
N SER A 41 3.47 26.30 -9.77
CA SER A 41 3.69 25.75 -8.42
C SER A 41 3.13 24.35 -8.25
N VAL A 42 1.88 24.11 -8.64
CA VAL A 42 1.25 22.80 -8.48
C VAL A 42 1.73 21.78 -9.52
N MET A 43 1.85 22.18 -10.79
CA MET A 43 2.32 21.31 -11.86
C MET A 43 3.77 20.86 -11.69
N TRP A 44 4.62 21.70 -11.09
CA TRP A 44 6.03 21.42 -10.81
C TRP A 44 6.29 21.01 -9.35
N SER A 45 5.23 20.75 -8.58
CA SER A 45 5.35 20.07 -7.29
C SER A 45 5.93 18.68 -7.45
N GLU A 46 6.52 18.10 -6.41
CA GLU A 46 7.00 16.71 -6.45
C GLU A 46 5.86 15.73 -6.75
N HIS A 47 4.69 16.00 -6.19
CA HIS A 47 3.51 15.15 -6.34
C HIS A 47 3.06 15.01 -7.81
N CYS A 48 3.09 16.11 -8.61
CA CYS A 48 2.68 16.08 -10.01
C CYS A 48 3.84 15.78 -10.99
N SER A 49 5.05 16.28 -10.73
CA SER A 49 6.15 16.23 -11.70
C SER A 49 7.17 15.13 -11.45
N TYR A 50 7.21 14.57 -10.24
CA TYR A 50 8.25 13.62 -9.81
C TYR A 50 9.67 14.14 -10.03
N LYS A 51 9.88 15.45 -9.83
CA LYS A 51 11.13 16.16 -10.23
C LYS A 51 12.40 15.61 -9.58
N ASN A 52 12.30 14.98 -8.40
CA ASN A 52 13.43 14.36 -7.73
C ASN A 52 13.53 12.83 -7.99
N THR A 53 12.42 12.16 -8.26
CA THR A 53 12.36 10.69 -8.32
C THR A 53 12.26 10.13 -9.74
N ARG A 54 11.84 10.91 -10.71
CA ARG A 54 11.64 10.49 -12.13
C ARG A 54 12.82 9.72 -12.74
N PRO A 55 14.12 10.07 -12.49
CA PRO A 55 15.24 9.28 -13.00
C PRO A 55 15.31 7.87 -12.39
N LEU A 56 14.91 7.71 -11.11
CA LEU A 56 14.88 6.43 -10.42
C LEU A 56 13.71 5.57 -10.91
N LEU A 57 12.50 6.16 -11.04
CA LEU A 57 11.30 5.46 -11.49
C LEU A 57 11.47 4.84 -12.89
N LYS A 58 12.27 5.45 -13.77
CA LYS A 58 12.61 4.89 -15.09
C LYS A 58 13.39 3.57 -15.03
N THR A 59 13.89 3.17 -13.87
CA THR A 59 14.61 1.89 -13.70
C THR A 59 13.68 0.72 -13.45
N PHE A 60 12.41 0.94 -13.15
CA PHE A 60 11.43 -0.14 -12.99
C PHE A 60 11.23 -0.97 -14.27
N PRO A 61 10.96 -2.27 -14.15
CA PRO A 61 10.49 -3.07 -15.27
C PRO A 61 9.03 -2.72 -15.57
N THR A 62 8.77 -2.09 -16.72
CA THR A 62 7.43 -1.59 -17.09
C THR A 62 6.85 -2.27 -18.33
N LYS A 63 7.52 -3.30 -18.87
CA LYS A 63 7.14 -3.94 -20.14
C LYS A 63 6.74 -5.40 -19.94
N SER A 64 5.59 -5.76 -20.50
CA SER A 64 5.12 -7.13 -20.63
C SER A 64 4.17 -7.23 -21.82
N PRO A 65 4.06 -8.39 -22.48
CA PRO A 65 3.07 -8.60 -23.55
C PRO A 65 1.62 -8.43 -23.11
N LYS A 66 1.35 -8.52 -21.82
CA LYS A 66 0.01 -8.36 -21.21
C LYS A 66 -0.35 -6.92 -20.87
N ILE A 67 0.62 -6.00 -20.86
CA ILE A 67 0.34 -4.58 -20.56
C ILE A 67 -0.29 -3.91 -21.77
N LEU A 68 -1.50 -3.37 -21.58
CA LEU A 68 -2.26 -2.62 -22.59
C LEU A 68 -2.07 -1.11 -22.43
N VAL A 69 -1.89 -0.65 -21.19
CA VAL A 69 -1.52 0.73 -20.84
C VAL A 69 -0.41 0.68 -19.81
N GLY A 70 0.72 1.27 -20.14
CA GLY A 70 1.93 1.23 -19.31
C GLY A 70 2.02 2.36 -18.29
N ALA A 71 3.02 2.27 -17.40
CA ALA A 71 3.30 3.26 -16.38
C ALA A 71 3.54 4.65 -16.98
N GLY A 72 2.83 5.67 -16.48
CA GLY A 72 2.94 7.06 -16.89
C GLY A 72 2.29 7.41 -18.23
N GLU A 73 1.62 6.46 -18.91
CA GLU A 73 0.84 6.77 -20.12
C GLU A 73 -0.50 7.42 -19.79
N GLU A 74 -1.16 6.94 -18.74
CA GLU A 74 -2.49 7.38 -18.31
C GLU A 74 -2.59 7.32 -16.77
N ASN A 75 -3.78 7.58 -16.21
CA ASN A 75 -4.02 7.63 -14.76
C ASN A 75 -3.74 6.29 -14.05
N ALA A 76 -4.05 5.16 -14.70
CA ALA A 76 -3.77 3.82 -14.17
C ALA A 76 -3.23 2.90 -15.26
N GLY A 77 -2.43 1.91 -14.88
CA GLY A 77 -2.00 0.87 -15.77
C GLY A 77 -3.09 -0.15 -16.04
N ILE A 78 -3.07 -0.77 -17.24
CA ILE A 78 -4.05 -1.78 -17.64
C ILE A 78 -3.34 -3.05 -18.10
N ILE A 79 -3.77 -4.20 -17.57
CA ILE A 79 -3.22 -5.53 -17.88
C ILE A 79 -4.32 -6.45 -18.44
N ASP A 80 -4.01 -7.14 -19.51
CA ASP A 80 -4.82 -8.20 -20.10
C ASP A 80 -4.89 -9.43 -19.19
N ILE A 81 -6.10 -9.92 -18.92
CA ILE A 81 -6.35 -11.15 -18.16
C ILE A 81 -6.98 -12.26 -19.02
N GLY A 82 -6.97 -12.09 -20.36
CA GLY A 82 -7.51 -13.02 -21.32
C GLY A 82 -8.97 -12.78 -21.68
N ASP A 83 -9.44 -13.44 -22.73
CA ASP A 83 -10.81 -13.35 -23.23
C ASP A 83 -11.27 -11.92 -23.60
N GLY A 84 -10.32 -11.03 -23.97
CA GLY A 84 -10.61 -9.62 -24.26
C GLY A 84 -10.94 -8.79 -23.03
N ILE A 85 -10.69 -9.31 -21.83
CA ILE A 85 -10.92 -8.64 -20.55
C ILE A 85 -9.58 -8.16 -19.98
N ALA A 86 -9.60 -6.98 -19.36
CA ALA A 86 -8.47 -6.38 -18.71
C ALA A 86 -8.84 -5.84 -17.32
N ILE A 87 -7.82 -5.64 -16.52
CA ILE A 87 -7.91 -4.98 -15.22
C ILE A 87 -7.11 -3.68 -15.24
N ALA A 88 -7.68 -2.62 -14.68
CA ALA A 88 -7.00 -1.37 -14.37
C ALA A 88 -6.79 -1.30 -12.87
N PHE A 89 -5.58 -0.95 -12.39
CA PHE A 89 -5.31 -0.81 -10.97
C PHE A 89 -4.18 0.17 -10.69
N LYS A 90 -4.26 0.80 -9.52
CA LYS A 90 -3.26 1.74 -9.02
C LYS A 90 -3.35 1.83 -7.49
N ILE A 91 -2.23 2.16 -6.85
CA ILE A 91 -2.16 2.58 -5.45
C ILE A 91 -1.69 4.03 -5.37
N GLU A 92 -2.27 4.80 -4.45
CA GLU A 92 -1.90 6.20 -4.23
C GLU A 92 -1.95 6.56 -2.75
N SER A 93 -1.08 7.50 -2.32
CA SER A 93 -0.99 7.99 -0.95
C SER A 93 -1.85 9.21 -0.71
N HIS A 94 -2.38 9.32 0.52
CA HIS A 94 -3.06 10.51 1.01
C HIS A 94 -2.62 10.86 2.44
N ASN A 95 -1.28 10.91 2.67
CA ASN A 95 -0.65 10.98 3.99
C ASN A 95 -0.86 12.34 4.67
N HIS A 96 -0.38 13.43 4.05
CA HIS A 96 -0.44 14.79 4.62
C HIS A 96 -1.87 15.23 4.96
N PRO A 97 -2.87 15.10 4.07
CA PRO A 97 -4.25 15.40 4.42
C PRO A 97 -4.79 14.57 5.58
N SER A 98 -4.41 13.28 5.66
CA SER A 98 -4.85 12.39 6.75
C SER A 98 -4.19 12.70 8.09
N ALA A 99 -3.00 13.30 8.11
CA ALA A 99 -2.38 13.80 9.34
C ALA A 99 -3.15 14.98 9.92
N VAL A 100 -3.72 15.83 9.08
CA VAL A 100 -4.49 17.02 9.47
C VAL A 100 -5.93 16.66 9.85
N GLU A 101 -6.67 16.07 8.92
CA GLU A 101 -8.07 15.64 9.09
C GLU A 101 -8.22 14.16 8.66
N PRO A 102 -7.99 13.21 9.57
CA PRO A 102 -7.84 11.79 9.23
C PRO A 102 -9.05 11.19 8.52
N PHE A 103 -10.26 11.59 8.89
CA PHE A 103 -11.47 11.11 8.23
C PHE A 103 -11.56 11.63 6.80
N GLN A 104 -11.46 12.95 6.60
CA GLN A 104 -11.57 13.54 5.26
C GLN A 104 -10.37 13.19 4.37
N GLY A 105 -9.16 13.19 4.94
CA GLY A 105 -7.97 12.78 4.20
C GLY A 105 -8.06 11.35 3.68
N ALA A 106 -8.52 10.41 4.50
CA ALA A 106 -8.70 9.03 4.08
C ALA A 106 -9.88 8.85 3.11
N THR A 107 -10.99 9.56 3.34
CA THR A 107 -12.16 9.58 2.45
C THR A 107 -11.75 9.99 1.03
N THR A 108 -11.04 11.09 0.90
CA THR A 108 -10.63 11.62 -0.40
C THR A 108 -9.50 10.81 -1.05
N GLY A 109 -8.68 10.12 -0.27
CA GLY A 109 -7.71 9.15 -0.80
C GLY A 109 -8.39 7.99 -1.51
N VAL A 110 -9.49 7.45 -0.94
CA VAL A 110 -10.29 6.41 -1.62
C VAL A 110 -10.98 6.97 -2.86
N GLY A 111 -11.56 8.18 -2.77
CA GLY A 111 -12.23 8.83 -3.91
C GLY A 111 -11.29 9.07 -5.09
N GLY A 112 -10.11 9.63 -4.83
CA GLY A 112 -9.12 9.89 -5.88
C GLY A 112 -8.71 8.64 -6.64
N ILE A 113 -8.41 7.54 -5.92
CA ILE A 113 -8.00 6.30 -6.58
C ILE A 113 -9.15 5.62 -7.35
N VAL A 114 -10.38 5.74 -6.87
CA VAL A 114 -11.57 5.23 -7.59
C VAL A 114 -11.78 6.00 -8.91
N ARG A 115 -11.59 7.35 -8.89
CA ARG A 115 -11.68 8.17 -10.11
C ARG A 115 -10.64 7.80 -11.15
N ASP A 116 -9.40 7.57 -10.75
CA ASP A 116 -8.34 7.11 -11.65
C ASP A 116 -8.76 5.86 -12.42
N ILE A 117 -9.45 4.93 -11.75
CA ILE A 117 -9.88 3.67 -12.34
C ILE A 117 -11.00 3.87 -13.35
N PHE A 118 -12.08 4.60 -13.00
CA PHE A 118 -13.17 4.73 -13.97
C PHE A 118 -12.88 5.76 -15.08
N THR A 119 -11.92 6.67 -14.89
CA THR A 119 -11.36 7.51 -15.95
C THR A 119 -10.80 6.68 -17.10
N MET A 120 -10.26 5.49 -16.80
CA MET A 120 -9.77 4.53 -17.78
C MET A 120 -10.89 3.76 -18.54
N GLY A 121 -12.15 4.00 -18.23
CA GLY A 121 -13.30 3.22 -18.71
C GLY A 121 -13.52 1.93 -17.92
N ALA A 122 -12.76 1.67 -16.87
CA ALA A 122 -12.90 0.49 -16.03
C ALA A 122 -13.96 0.68 -14.95
N ARG A 123 -14.76 -0.34 -14.67
CA ARG A 123 -15.66 -0.34 -13.51
C ARG A 123 -14.90 -0.74 -12.25
N PRO A 124 -14.81 0.12 -11.22
CA PRO A 124 -14.23 -0.26 -9.93
C PRO A 124 -14.96 -1.47 -9.32
N VAL A 125 -14.19 -2.47 -8.85
CA VAL A 125 -14.77 -3.72 -8.31
C VAL A 125 -14.27 -4.07 -6.92
N CYS A 126 -13.11 -3.57 -6.49
CA CYS A 126 -12.63 -3.73 -5.12
C CYS A 126 -11.56 -2.69 -4.76
N ALA A 127 -11.34 -2.56 -3.45
CA ALA A 127 -10.27 -1.76 -2.87
C ALA A 127 -9.45 -2.56 -1.85
N ILE A 128 -8.20 -2.17 -1.63
CA ILE A 128 -7.33 -2.57 -0.52
C ILE A 128 -6.56 -1.35 -0.01
N ASN A 129 -5.97 -1.44 1.19
CA ASN A 129 -5.26 -0.30 1.78
C ASN A 129 -3.97 -0.74 2.47
N SER A 130 -2.96 0.12 2.47
CA SER A 130 -1.78 -0.02 3.31
C SER A 130 -1.71 1.18 4.26
N LEU A 131 -1.76 0.91 5.57
CA LEU A 131 -1.90 1.93 6.60
C LEU A 131 -0.75 1.84 7.62
N ARG A 132 -0.23 3.01 8.03
CA ARG A 132 0.81 3.10 9.06
C ARG A 132 0.44 4.18 10.07
N PHE A 133 0.64 3.87 11.35
CA PHE A 133 0.35 4.79 12.47
C PHE A 133 1.44 4.71 13.53
N GLY A 134 1.54 5.75 14.37
CA GLY A 134 2.28 5.66 15.62
C GLY A 134 1.65 4.62 16.56
N PRO A 135 2.37 4.21 17.62
CA PRO A 135 1.90 3.19 18.57
C PRO A 135 0.56 3.55 19.22
N ILE A 136 -0.32 2.55 19.36
CA ILE A 136 -1.61 2.66 20.05
C ILE A 136 -1.61 2.00 21.44
N THR A 137 -0.47 1.42 21.81
CA THR A 137 -0.19 0.84 23.12
C THR A 137 1.15 1.38 23.63
N GLU A 138 1.41 1.25 24.94
CA GLU A 138 2.74 1.53 25.47
C GLU A 138 3.74 0.48 24.96
N GLU A 139 4.81 0.94 24.32
CA GLU A 139 5.94 0.10 23.93
C GLU A 139 7.02 0.17 25.03
N LYS A 140 7.78 -0.92 25.17
CA LYS A 140 8.93 -0.94 26.08
C LYS A 140 9.97 0.08 25.59
N ALA A 141 10.42 0.96 26.48
CA ALA A 141 11.49 1.87 26.11
C ALA A 141 12.81 1.11 25.90
N GLU A 142 13.61 1.55 24.90
CA GLU A 142 14.96 1.01 24.69
C GLU A 142 15.74 1.02 26.01
N GLY A 143 16.15 -0.18 26.49
CA GLY A 143 16.92 -0.34 27.70
C GLY A 143 16.19 -0.68 28.99
N GLU A 144 14.85 -0.78 29.01
CA GLU A 144 14.14 -1.31 30.17
C GLU A 144 14.31 -2.83 30.28
N LYS A 145 15.15 -3.24 31.25
CA LYS A 145 15.32 -4.66 31.58
C LYS A 145 14.02 -5.22 32.21
N ARG A 146 13.63 -6.42 31.80
CA ARG A 146 12.55 -7.21 32.44
C ARG A 146 12.73 -7.16 33.96
N LYS A 147 11.80 -6.56 34.68
CA LYS A 147 11.71 -6.77 36.15
C LYS A 147 11.17 -8.18 36.35
N PRO A 148 11.82 -9.01 37.16
CA PRO A 148 11.25 -10.31 37.50
C PRO A 148 9.95 -10.08 38.31
N GLU A 149 8.86 -10.67 37.87
CA GLU A 149 7.62 -10.77 38.65
C GLU A 149 7.85 -11.74 39.78
N ASN A 150 8.46 -11.31 40.87
CA ASN A 150 8.39 -11.89 42.21
C ASN A 150 9.31 -11.08 43.10
N ASP A 151 8.72 -10.14 43.81
CA ASP A 151 9.13 -9.76 45.17
C ASP A 151 8.04 -8.91 45.81
N GLU A 152 7.02 -9.57 46.34
CA GLU A 152 6.26 -9.00 47.45
C GLU A 152 7.15 -9.05 48.72
N ALA A 153 7.24 -7.94 49.37
CA ALA A 153 7.71 -7.69 50.72
C ALA A 153 9.23 -7.62 50.97
N SER A 154 9.78 -6.43 50.88
CA SER A 154 10.68 -5.97 51.94
C SER A 154 10.53 -4.44 52.13
N SER A 155 9.92 -4.11 53.27
CA SER A 155 9.86 -2.79 53.89
C SER A 155 11.28 -2.34 54.28
N GLY A 156 11.63 -1.07 53.94
CA GLY A 156 12.66 -0.46 54.74
C GLY A 156 13.48 0.64 54.09
N VAL A 157 13.25 1.86 54.57
CA VAL A 157 14.18 3.00 54.67
C VAL A 157 14.33 3.88 53.40
N SER A 158 13.48 4.92 53.38
CA SER A 158 13.70 6.14 52.57
C SER A 158 14.92 6.93 53.06
N LEU A 159 15.86 7.19 52.15
CA LEU A 159 16.82 8.28 52.27
C LEU A 159 16.27 9.54 51.59
N PRO A 160 16.26 10.69 52.21
CA PRO A 160 15.81 11.94 51.60
C PRO A 160 16.92 12.56 50.77
N GLY A 161 16.69 12.81 49.50
CA GLY A 161 17.61 13.63 48.68
C GLY A 161 17.68 13.34 47.21
N ALA A 162 16.58 13.02 46.52
CA ALA A 162 16.51 13.13 45.04
C ALA A 162 15.46 14.16 44.70
N GLY A 163 15.88 15.25 44.10
CA GLY A 163 15.11 16.47 43.96
C GLY A 163 13.85 16.31 43.11
N ASN A 164 12.86 17.16 43.41
CA ASN A 164 11.59 17.34 42.70
C ASN A 164 11.66 17.51 41.16
N GLY A 165 12.84 17.69 40.61
CA GLY A 165 13.07 17.83 39.17
C GLY A 165 12.97 16.51 38.39
N ALA A 166 13.48 15.39 38.96
CA ALA A 166 13.43 14.10 38.25
C ALA A 166 12.03 13.49 38.20
N VAL A 167 11.23 13.70 39.29
CA VAL A 167 9.83 13.25 39.36
C VAL A 167 8.94 14.09 38.45
N ALA A 168 9.19 15.40 38.34
CA ALA A 168 8.46 16.29 37.43
C ALA A 168 8.81 16.02 35.96
N ALA A 169 10.07 15.70 35.64
CA ALA A 169 10.48 15.33 34.28
C ALA A 169 9.88 13.98 33.87
N ALA A 170 9.92 12.96 34.73
CA ALA A 170 9.29 11.67 34.46
C ALA A 170 7.77 11.75 34.32
N ALA A 171 7.10 12.57 35.13
CA ALA A 171 5.66 12.83 34.99
C ALA A 171 5.32 13.54 33.67
N SER A 172 6.11 14.52 33.24
CA SER A 172 5.90 15.22 31.97
C SER A 172 6.17 14.31 30.76
N GLU A 173 7.12 13.39 30.81
CA GLU A 173 7.36 12.40 29.77
C GLU A 173 6.22 11.37 29.66
N THR A 174 5.66 10.93 30.79
CA THR A 174 4.51 10.03 30.83
C THR A 174 3.27 10.70 30.25
N ASP A 175 3.01 11.95 30.62
CA ASP A 175 1.87 12.74 30.09
C ASP A 175 2.02 12.97 28.57
N ASN A 176 3.21 13.24 28.09
CA ASN A 176 3.50 13.40 26.66
C ASN A 176 3.30 12.08 25.88
N ARG A 177 3.73 10.93 26.43
CA ARG A 177 3.51 9.62 25.81
C ARG A 177 2.03 9.27 25.73
N GLN A 178 1.27 9.47 26.79
CA GLN A 178 -0.19 9.22 26.80
C GLN A 178 -0.92 10.11 25.80
N SER A 179 -0.53 11.38 25.69
CA SER A 179 -1.08 12.32 24.71
C SER A 179 -0.78 11.86 23.27
N ALA A 180 0.45 11.39 23.01
CA ALA A 180 0.84 10.86 21.71
C ALA A 180 0.03 9.61 21.32
N ILE A 181 -0.12 8.65 22.24
CA ILE A 181 -0.94 7.44 22.04
C ILE A 181 -2.40 7.82 21.76
N ALA A 182 -2.96 8.75 22.52
CA ALA A 182 -4.33 9.23 22.29
C ALA A 182 -4.50 9.85 20.90
N ASN A 183 -3.53 10.65 20.43
CA ASN A 183 -3.54 11.20 19.08
C ASN A 183 -3.42 10.11 18.02
N ASN A 184 -2.54 9.12 18.20
CA ASN A 184 -2.39 8.00 17.27
C ASN A 184 -3.68 7.18 17.14
N LYS A 185 -4.36 6.90 18.26
CA LYS A 185 -5.70 6.29 18.27
C LYS A 185 -6.74 7.12 17.52
N ARG A 186 -6.74 8.44 17.70
CA ARG A 186 -7.63 9.36 16.96
C ARG A 186 -7.36 9.31 15.47
N LEU A 187 -6.09 9.36 15.06
CA LEU A 187 -5.68 9.27 13.66
C LEU A 187 -6.11 7.92 13.05
N PHE A 188 -5.82 6.83 13.74
CA PHE A 188 -6.17 5.48 13.30
C PHE A 188 -7.69 5.31 13.14
N ALA A 189 -8.47 5.66 14.17
CA ALA A 189 -9.93 5.57 14.11
C ALA A 189 -10.52 6.45 13.00
N GLY A 190 -10.01 7.67 12.84
CA GLY A 190 -10.46 8.60 11.81
C GLY A 190 -10.20 8.10 10.40
N VAL A 191 -8.98 7.61 10.14
CA VAL A 191 -8.61 7.04 8.83
C VAL A 191 -9.47 5.82 8.49
N VAL A 192 -9.57 4.84 9.41
CA VAL A 192 -10.38 3.64 9.17
C VAL A 192 -11.85 3.99 8.93
N SER A 193 -12.41 4.92 9.70
CA SER A 193 -13.78 5.39 9.48
C SER A 193 -13.97 6.10 8.14
N GLY A 194 -12.99 6.89 7.70
CA GLY A 194 -13.04 7.58 6.40
C GLY A 194 -13.03 6.60 5.23
N ILE A 195 -12.14 5.59 5.26
CA ILE A 195 -12.09 4.52 4.27
C ILE A 195 -13.42 3.74 4.24
N ALA A 196 -13.91 3.35 5.43
CA ALA A 196 -15.18 2.63 5.57
C ALA A 196 -16.35 3.43 4.99
N HIS A 197 -16.44 4.72 5.35
CA HIS A 197 -17.50 5.60 4.86
C HIS A 197 -17.51 5.66 3.34
N TYR A 198 -16.33 5.91 2.73
CA TYR A 198 -16.28 6.09 1.27
C TYR A 198 -16.54 4.77 0.52
N GLY A 199 -15.81 3.70 0.85
CA GLY A 199 -15.95 2.42 0.18
C GLY A 199 -17.35 1.81 0.31
N ASN A 200 -17.93 1.85 1.52
CA ASN A 200 -19.25 1.31 1.79
C ASN A 200 -20.35 2.10 1.07
N CYS A 201 -20.29 3.44 1.05
CA CYS A 201 -21.29 4.26 0.35
C CYS A 201 -21.12 4.18 -1.18
N PHE A 202 -19.89 4.14 -1.68
CA PHE A 202 -19.64 3.92 -3.11
C PHE A 202 -20.09 2.52 -3.56
N GLY A 203 -20.05 1.54 -2.66
CA GLY A 203 -20.55 0.18 -2.88
C GLY A 203 -19.57 -0.72 -3.63
N ILE A 204 -18.29 -0.65 -3.29
CA ILE A 204 -17.28 -1.66 -3.64
C ILE A 204 -16.69 -2.29 -2.38
N PRO A 205 -16.33 -3.59 -2.42
CA PRO A 205 -15.75 -4.25 -1.26
C PRO A 205 -14.31 -3.80 -1.03
N THR A 206 -13.95 -3.55 0.25
CA THR A 206 -12.56 -3.41 0.69
C THR A 206 -12.11 -4.78 1.22
N VAL A 207 -11.29 -5.50 0.44
CA VAL A 207 -11.11 -6.95 0.56
C VAL A 207 -9.83 -7.38 1.26
N ALA A 208 -8.86 -6.50 1.42
CA ALA A 208 -7.58 -6.77 2.07
C ALA A 208 -6.90 -5.48 2.52
N GLY A 209 -5.67 -5.62 2.95
CA GLY A 209 -4.79 -4.53 3.33
C GLY A 209 -3.87 -4.92 4.48
N GLU A 210 -2.98 -4.00 4.83
CA GLU A 210 -2.07 -4.14 5.96
C GLU A 210 -2.16 -2.93 6.88
N VAL A 211 -1.86 -3.13 8.15
CA VAL A 211 -1.80 -2.06 9.15
C VAL A 211 -0.62 -2.31 10.07
N TYR A 212 0.29 -1.33 10.14
CA TYR A 212 1.45 -1.35 11.02
C TYR A 212 1.43 -0.19 12.01
N PHE A 213 2.05 -0.42 13.16
CA PHE A 213 2.23 0.58 14.21
C PHE A 213 3.71 0.65 14.58
N ASP A 214 4.29 1.83 14.42
CA ASP A 214 5.70 2.09 14.78
C ASP A 214 5.87 3.56 15.16
N GLN A 215 6.79 3.83 16.09
CA GLN A 215 7.08 5.17 16.58
C GLN A 215 7.46 6.16 15.47
N THR A 216 8.06 5.67 14.38
CA THR A 216 8.45 6.50 13.24
C THR A 216 7.26 7.20 12.56
N TYR A 217 6.05 6.64 12.65
CA TYR A 217 4.83 7.20 12.04
C TYR A 217 4.00 8.06 12.99
N GLN A 218 4.51 8.39 14.17
CA GLN A 218 3.79 9.20 15.15
C GLN A 218 3.43 10.58 14.58
N GLY A 219 2.13 10.89 14.52
CA GLY A 219 1.63 12.16 14.00
C GLY A 219 1.68 12.32 12.48
N ASN A 220 2.35 11.41 11.76
CA ASN A 220 2.36 11.35 10.30
C ASN A 220 1.90 9.96 9.84
N PRO A 221 0.59 9.68 9.82
CA PRO A 221 0.08 8.41 9.33
C PRO A 221 0.35 8.25 7.85
N LEU A 222 0.67 7.04 7.40
CA LEU A 222 0.69 6.72 5.99
C LEU A 222 -0.65 6.08 5.62
N VAL A 223 -1.29 6.65 4.61
CA VAL A 223 -2.59 6.20 4.12
C VAL A 223 -2.47 5.97 2.63
N ASN A 224 -2.40 4.71 2.23
CA ASN A 224 -2.29 4.30 0.83
C ASN A 224 -3.56 3.57 0.44
N ALA A 225 -4.25 4.08 -0.56
CA ALA A 225 -5.47 3.51 -1.09
C ALA A 225 -5.21 2.89 -2.46
N PHE A 226 -5.65 1.66 -2.65
CA PHE A 226 -5.60 0.94 -3.92
C PHE A 226 -7.01 0.66 -4.41
N CYS A 227 -7.20 0.76 -5.71
CA CYS A 227 -8.43 0.33 -6.36
C CYS A 227 -8.11 -0.50 -7.60
N LEU A 228 -8.96 -1.52 -7.83
CA LEU A 228 -8.94 -2.33 -9.04
C LEU A 228 -10.30 -2.23 -9.72
N GLY A 229 -10.28 -2.04 -11.03
CA GLY A 229 -11.46 -2.07 -11.90
C GLY A 229 -11.28 -3.00 -13.09
N VAL A 230 -12.38 -3.30 -13.74
CA VAL A 230 -12.43 -4.23 -14.88
C VAL A 230 -13.07 -3.57 -16.10
N LEU A 231 -12.59 -3.96 -17.28
CA LEU A 231 -13.09 -3.44 -18.56
C LEU A 231 -12.81 -4.45 -19.69
N ARG A 232 -13.45 -4.24 -20.85
CA ARG A 232 -13.04 -4.90 -22.10
C ARG A 232 -11.94 -4.09 -22.79
N HIS A 233 -11.11 -4.72 -23.59
CA HIS A 233 -10.04 -4.04 -24.34
C HIS A 233 -10.56 -2.85 -25.14
N GLU A 234 -11.74 -2.99 -25.75
CA GLU A 234 -12.37 -1.97 -26.59
C GLU A 234 -12.94 -0.79 -25.79
N GLN A 235 -13.03 -0.91 -24.46
CA GLN A 235 -13.55 0.14 -23.57
C GLN A 235 -12.44 1.01 -22.98
N ILE A 236 -11.18 0.74 -23.32
CA ILE A 236 -10.06 1.55 -22.81
C ILE A 236 -10.22 3.01 -23.25
N THR A 237 -10.36 3.88 -22.27
CA THR A 237 -10.47 5.32 -22.45
C THR A 237 -9.15 6.00 -22.16
N ARG A 238 -8.89 7.13 -22.84
CA ARG A 238 -7.66 7.89 -22.68
C ARG A 238 -7.95 9.32 -22.26
N GLY A 239 -7.10 9.87 -21.39
CA GLY A 239 -7.16 11.25 -20.93
C GLY A 239 -6.48 12.20 -21.93
N ALA A 240 -7.00 12.31 -23.16
CA ALA A 240 -6.40 13.10 -24.22
C ALA A 240 -7.44 13.98 -24.94
N ALA A 241 -7.18 15.28 -25.04
CA ALA A 241 -8.06 16.27 -25.69
C ALA A 241 -7.96 16.20 -27.21
N ARG A 242 -8.48 15.13 -27.82
CA ARG A 242 -8.44 14.91 -29.27
C ARG A 242 -9.56 15.62 -30.00
N GLY A 243 -9.29 16.06 -31.23
CA GLY A 243 -10.27 16.64 -32.15
C GLY A 243 -10.48 18.14 -31.92
N VAL A 244 -9.79 18.95 -32.73
CA VAL A 244 -9.96 20.41 -32.70
C VAL A 244 -11.42 20.78 -32.94
N GLY A 245 -11.97 21.64 -32.11
CA GLY A 245 -13.38 22.04 -32.12
C GLY A 245 -14.30 21.15 -31.29
N ASN A 246 -13.80 20.08 -30.68
CA ASN A 246 -14.56 19.29 -29.72
C ASN A 246 -14.84 20.12 -28.44
N PRO A 247 -16.07 20.11 -27.92
CA PRO A 247 -16.42 20.81 -26.69
C PRO A 247 -15.81 20.11 -25.46
N VAL A 248 -15.51 20.92 -24.45
CA VAL A 248 -14.95 20.48 -23.16
C VAL A 248 -16.01 20.69 -22.08
N PHE A 249 -16.36 19.63 -21.39
CA PHE A 249 -17.35 19.62 -20.32
C PHE A 249 -16.69 19.48 -18.94
N TYR A 250 -17.18 20.27 -18.02
CA TYR A 250 -17.06 20.05 -16.58
C TYR A 250 -18.28 19.29 -16.09
N VAL A 251 -18.09 18.23 -15.34
CA VAL A 251 -19.18 17.44 -14.74
C VAL A 251 -18.86 17.10 -13.28
N GLY A 252 -19.91 16.99 -12.45
CA GLY A 252 -19.80 16.75 -11.02
C GLY A 252 -20.13 18.00 -10.18
N PRO A 253 -19.91 17.96 -8.84
CA PRO A 253 -20.29 19.02 -7.92
C PRO A 253 -19.57 20.34 -8.21
N ALA A 254 -20.18 21.43 -7.76
CA ALA A 254 -19.63 22.78 -7.98
C ALA A 254 -18.29 22.98 -7.23
N THR A 255 -17.38 23.72 -7.87
CA THR A 255 -16.05 24.05 -7.37
C THR A 255 -16.14 24.94 -6.10
N GLY A 256 -15.45 24.53 -5.05
CA GLY A 256 -15.29 25.28 -3.80
C GLY A 256 -13.86 25.72 -3.55
N ARG A 257 -13.60 26.22 -2.32
CA ARG A 257 -12.26 26.62 -1.85
C ARG A 257 -11.53 25.52 -1.09
N ASP A 258 -12.11 24.32 -1.04
CA ASP A 258 -11.50 23.14 -0.41
C ASP A 258 -10.40 22.57 -1.30
N GLY A 259 -9.36 22.01 -0.68
CA GLY A 259 -8.20 21.47 -1.38
C GLY A 259 -7.39 22.51 -2.16
N LEU A 260 -7.44 23.77 -1.78
CA LEU A 260 -6.72 24.82 -2.51
C LEU A 260 -5.21 24.60 -2.40
N ALA A 261 -4.55 24.32 -3.54
CA ALA A 261 -3.13 24.00 -3.62
C ALA A 261 -2.69 22.77 -2.80
N GLY A 262 -3.55 21.76 -2.67
CA GLY A 262 -3.27 20.52 -1.92
C GLY A 262 -2.03 19.79 -2.41
N ALA A 263 -1.81 19.69 -3.72
CA ALA A 263 -0.60 19.06 -4.30
C ALA A 263 0.70 19.79 -3.89
N ALA A 264 0.67 21.11 -3.75
CA ALA A 264 1.81 21.87 -3.26
C ALA A 264 2.03 21.65 -1.75
N PHE A 265 0.97 21.52 -0.96
CA PHE A 265 1.03 21.15 0.46
C PHE A 265 1.61 19.75 0.66
N ALA A 266 1.21 18.77 -0.12
CA ALA A 266 1.73 17.40 -0.07
C ALA A 266 3.22 17.30 -0.46
N SER A 267 3.83 18.37 -0.96
CA SER A 267 5.24 18.46 -1.36
C SER A 267 6.08 19.30 -0.38
N GLN A 268 5.68 19.40 0.88
CA GLN A 268 6.39 20.11 1.95
C GLN A 268 6.54 19.23 3.19
N ASP A 269 7.52 19.55 4.02
CA ASP A 269 7.69 18.92 5.32
C ASP A 269 6.46 19.20 6.22
N LEU A 270 5.89 18.15 6.80
CA LEU A 270 4.78 18.24 7.75
C LEU A 270 5.27 18.76 9.10
N THR A 271 4.71 19.86 9.61
CA THR A 271 5.01 20.44 10.91
C THR A 271 3.74 20.63 11.74
N GLU A 272 3.84 20.79 13.06
CA GLU A 272 2.68 21.07 13.90
C GLU A 272 1.95 22.35 13.50
N GLU A 273 2.69 23.41 13.13
CA GLU A 273 2.10 24.67 12.64
C GLU A 273 1.40 24.46 11.29
N SER A 274 1.95 23.64 10.40
CA SER A 274 1.33 23.37 9.10
C SER A 274 -0.01 22.63 9.26
N SER A 275 -0.14 21.73 10.24
CA SER A 275 -1.40 21.00 10.47
C SER A 275 -2.54 21.92 10.91
N GLU A 276 -2.28 22.99 11.68
CA GLU A 276 -3.32 23.94 12.06
C GLU A 276 -3.68 24.93 10.94
N GLN A 277 -2.67 25.39 10.19
CA GLN A 277 -2.85 26.41 9.13
C GLN A 277 -3.38 25.82 7.81
N GLN A 278 -3.21 24.51 7.57
CA GLN A 278 -3.50 23.86 6.29
C GLN A 278 -4.84 23.09 6.24
N ARG A 279 -5.73 23.29 7.21
CA ARG A 279 -7.08 22.68 7.16
C ARG A 279 -7.84 23.00 5.87
N GLY A 280 -7.62 24.17 5.29
CA GLY A 280 -8.22 24.58 4.02
C GLY A 280 -7.64 23.85 2.79
N ALA A 281 -6.47 23.21 2.90
CA ALA A 281 -5.87 22.39 1.86
C ALA A 281 -6.40 20.94 1.85
N VAL A 282 -7.15 20.52 2.90
CA VAL A 282 -7.79 19.21 2.95
C VAL A 282 -9.09 19.27 2.16
N GLN A 283 -9.25 18.30 1.26
CA GLN A 283 -10.46 18.16 0.47
C GLN A 283 -11.58 17.51 1.32
N VAL A 284 -12.83 17.64 0.86
CA VAL A 284 -14.01 16.99 1.45
C VAL A 284 -14.57 16.00 0.43
N GLY A 285 -14.64 14.71 0.79
CA GLY A 285 -15.17 13.67 -0.08
C GLY A 285 -16.66 13.41 0.09
N ASP A 286 -17.35 13.18 -1.00
CA ASP A 286 -18.77 12.80 -1.09
C ASP A 286 -18.92 11.48 -1.86
N PRO A 287 -18.90 10.32 -1.20
CA PRO A 287 -18.98 9.03 -1.87
C PRO A 287 -20.30 8.77 -2.60
N PHE A 288 -21.37 9.43 -2.19
CA PHE A 288 -22.65 9.33 -2.91
C PHE A 288 -22.55 10.05 -4.26
N MET A 289 -22.00 11.25 -4.26
CA MET A 289 -21.78 12.02 -5.50
C MET A 289 -20.78 11.28 -6.42
N GLU A 290 -19.70 10.72 -5.88
CA GLU A 290 -18.73 9.92 -6.63
C GLU A 290 -19.39 8.72 -7.31
N LYS A 291 -20.29 8.04 -6.60
CA LYS A 291 -21.06 6.91 -7.17
C LYS A 291 -21.89 7.34 -8.37
N LEU A 292 -22.61 8.45 -8.26
CA LEU A 292 -23.42 8.97 -9.35
C LEU A 292 -22.55 9.40 -10.54
N VAL A 293 -21.45 10.08 -10.30
CA VAL A 293 -20.50 10.51 -11.35
C VAL A 293 -19.90 9.29 -12.06
N CYS A 294 -19.48 8.26 -11.31
CA CYS A 294 -18.95 7.02 -11.89
C CYS A 294 -19.97 6.34 -12.82
N GLU A 295 -21.20 6.14 -12.36
CA GLU A 295 -22.24 5.49 -13.19
C GLU A 295 -22.59 6.34 -14.43
N ALA A 296 -22.70 7.66 -14.28
CA ALA A 296 -22.97 8.57 -15.39
C ALA A 296 -21.83 8.56 -16.42
N CYS A 297 -20.58 8.58 -15.96
CA CYS A 297 -19.39 8.52 -16.83
C CYS A 297 -19.33 7.20 -17.59
N LEU A 298 -19.53 6.06 -16.92
CA LEU A 298 -19.55 4.74 -17.58
C LEU A 298 -20.71 4.61 -18.57
N GLU A 299 -21.89 5.15 -18.27
CA GLU A 299 -23.01 5.21 -19.20
C GLU A 299 -22.69 6.09 -20.42
N LEU A 300 -22.06 7.25 -20.21
CA LEU A 300 -21.65 8.14 -21.29
C LEU A 300 -20.60 7.50 -22.18
N LEU A 301 -19.60 6.83 -21.61
CA LEU A 301 -18.59 6.08 -22.37
C LEU A 301 -19.22 5.02 -23.27
N ALA A 302 -20.25 4.34 -22.79
CA ALA A 302 -20.98 3.34 -23.57
C ALA A 302 -21.69 3.92 -24.80
N THR A 303 -21.95 5.24 -24.87
CA THR A 303 -22.52 5.86 -26.07
C THR A 303 -21.50 6.05 -27.19
N GLY A 304 -20.20 6.09 -26.87
CA GLY A 304 -19.12 6.46 -27.81
C GLY A 304 -19.06 7.97 -28.11
N ALA A 305 -19.70 8.81 -27.29
CA ALA A 305 -19.67 10.28 -27.44
C ALA A 305 -18.35 10.91 -26.92
N VAL A 306 -17.61 10.18 -26.08
CA VAL A 306 -16.40 10.69 -25.40
C VAL A 306 -15.17 10.54 -26.29
N ALA A 307 -14.45 11.65 -26.51
CA ALA A 307 -13.17 11.70 -27.18
C ALA A 307 -11.99 11.59 -26.21
N GLY A 308 -12.19 12.00 -24.94
CA GLY A 308 -11.21 11.90 -23.85
C GLY A 308 -11.85 12.24 -22.50
N MET A 309 -11.36 11.65 -21.42
CA MET A 309 -11.86 11.88 -20.06
C MET A 309 -10.70 11.92 -19.07
N GLN A 310 -10.74 12.86 -18.13
CA GLN A 310 -9.75 13.03 -17.08
C GLN A 310 -10.46 13.42 -15.78
N ASP A 311 -9.99 12.91 -14.66
CA ASP A 311 -10.44 13.37 -13.35
C ASP A 311 -9.84 14.75 -13.00
N MET A 312 -10.44 15.44 -12.07
CA MET A 312 -9.92 16.67 -11.48
C MET A 312 -9.42 16.36 -10.06
N GLY A 313 -8.39 15.51 -9.96
CA GLY A 313 -7.72 15.13 -8.72
C GLY A 313 -6.74 16.22 -8.25
N ALA A 314 -5.46 15.84 -8.11
CA ALA A 314 -4.39 16.77 -7.77
C ALA A 314 -4.34 17.95 -8.76
N ALA A 315 -4.18 19.17 -8.22
CA ALA A 315 -4.22 20.42 -8.98
C ALA A 315 -5.53 20.70 -9.76
N GLY A 316 -6.57 19.91 -9.57
CA GLY A 316 -7.93 20.16 -10.05
C GLY A 316 -8.05 20.43 -11.54
N LEU A 317 -8.69 21.56 -11.90
CA LEU A 317 -8.92 21.97 -13.30
C LEU A 317 -7.61 22.28 -14.04
N THR A 318 -6.57 22.68 -13.33
CA THR A 318 -5.23 22.93 -13.90
C THR A 318 -4.63 21.67 -14.53
N CYS A 319 -4.52 20.61 -13.74
CA CYS A 319 -3.91 19.35 -14.16
C CYS A 319 -4.72 18.68 -15.28
N SER A 320 -6.03 18.53 -15.08
CA SER A 320 -6.91 17.88 -16.05
C SER A 320 -6.89 18.58 -17.42
N THR A 321 -6.85 19.92 -17.47
CA THR A 321 -6.81 20.69 -18.71
C THR A 321 -5.43 20.59 -19.38
N CYS A 322 -4.36 20.78 -18.60
CA CYS A 322 -2.99 20.81 -19.10
C CYS A 322 -2.55 19.45 -19.65
N GLU A 323 -2.74 18.38 -18.88
CA GLU A 323 -2.31 17.03 -19.24
C GLU A 323 -3.06 16.47 -20.46
N THR A 324 -4.38 16.65 -20.50
CA THR A 324 -5.17 16.16 -21.65
C THR A 324 -4.79 16.87 -22.94
N ALA A 325 -4.49 18.17 -22.89
CA ALA A 325 -3.99 18.92 -24.04
C ALA A 325 -2.58 18.45 -24.43
N ALA A 326 -1.68 18.29 -23.47
CA ALA A 326 -0.30 17.86 -23.71
C ALA A 326 -0.24 16.46 -24.33
N ARG A 327 -1.01 15.48 -23.80
CA ARG A 327 -1.08 14.11 -24.33
C ARG A 327 -1.61 14.05 -25.76
N ALA A 328 -2.54 14.93 -26.12
CA ALA A 328 -3.09 15.00 -27.47
C ALA A 328 -2.23 15.83 -28.43
N GLY A 329 -1.30 16.66 -27.93
CA GLY A 329 -0.56 17.65 -28.72
C GLY A 329 -1.45 18.79 -29.24
N THR A 330 -2.56 19.09 -28.53
CA THR A 330 -3.54 20.13 -28.85
C THR A 330 -3.48 21.25 -27.82
N GLY A 331 -4.36 22.22 -27.93
CA GLY A 331 -4.65 23.23 -26.90
C GLY A 331 -6.07 23.07 -26.38
N ILE A 332 -6.35 23.72 -25.26
CA ILE A 332 -7.70 23.86 -24.70
C ILE A 332 -7.93 25.32 -24.33
N GLU A 333 -9.06 25.88 -24.74
CA GLU A 333 -9.54 27.19 -24.27
C GLU A 333 -10.76 26.99 -23.38
N ILE A 334 -10.72 27.54 -22.13
CA ILE A 334 -11.80 27.44 -21.15
C ILE A 334 -12.22 28.83 -20.65
N GLU A 335 -13.50 28.94 -20.27
CA GLU A 335 -14.14 30.12 -19.73
C GLU A 335 -14.58 29.87 -18.29
N LEU A 336 -13.91 30.47 -17.31
CA LEU A 336 -14.16 30.21 -15.88
C LEU A 336 -15.51 30.74 -15.40
N ASP A 337 -16.11 31.71 -16.09
CA ASP A 337 -17.47 32.16 -15.79
C ASP A 337 -18.52 31.06 -15.98
N LYS A 338 -18.18 30.01 -16.74
CA LYS A 338 -19.03 28.83 -16.96
C LYS A 338 -18.78 27.69 -15.99
N VAL A 339 -17.69 27.73 -15.21
CA VAL A 339 -17.40 26.69 -14.21
C VAL A 339 -18.36 26.83 -13.03
N PRO A 340 -19.14 25.79 -12.68
CA PRO A 340 -20.02 25.84 -11.52
C PRO A 340 -19.25 26.12 -10.23
N GLN A 341 -19.69 27.13 -9.45
CA GLN A 341 -19.00 27.55 -8.21
C GLN A 341 -19.98 27.46 -7.04
N ARG A 342 -19.56 26.86 -5.91
CA ARG A 342 -20.35 26.83 -4.66
C ARG A 342 -19.99 27.96 -3.69
N ALA A 343 -18.83 28.62 -3.90
CA ALA A 343 -18.41 29.76 -3.13
C ALA A 343 -18.56 31.06 -3.95
N PRO A 344 -19.04 32.15 -3.38
CA PRO A 344 -19.20 33.40 -4.12
C PRO A 344 -17.86 34.07 -4.41
N ASN A 345 -17.77 34.76 -5.54
CA ASN A 345 -16.64 35.60 -5.92
C ASN A 345 -15.27 34.88 -5.91
N MET A 346 -15.21 33.67 -6.40
CA MET A 346 -13.94 32.96 -6.56
C MET A 346 -13.07 33.65 -7.60
N SER A 347 -11.80 33.82 -7.29
CA SER A 347 -10.80 34.33 -8.22
C SER A 347 -10.39 33.26 -9.25
N SER A 348 -9.75 33.66 -10.34
CA SER A 348 -9.18 32.73 -11.33
C SER A 348 -8.23 31.74 -10.69
N TYR A 349 -7.40 32.20 -9.76
CA TYR A 349 -6.49 31.40 -8.95
C TYR A 349 -7.23 30.31 -8.18
N GLU A 350 -8.27 30.68 -7.42
CA GLU A 350 -9.04 29.75 -6.61
C GLU A 350 -9.80 28.71 -7.45
N ILE A 351 -10.35 29.10 -8.61
CA ILE A 351 -11.07 28.18 -9.50
C ILE A 351 -10.11 27.17 -10.15
N MET A 352 -8.96 27.62 -10.63
CA MET A 352 -7.99 26.76 -11.32
C MET A 352 -7.29 25.77 -10.38
N LEU A 353 -6.99 26.19 -9.14
CA LEU A 353 -6.19 25.42 -8.19
C LEU A 353 -7.03 24.72 -7.09
N SER A 354 -8.35 24.83 -7.12
CA SER A 354 -9.23 24.08 -6.24
C SER A 354 -9.17 22.58 -6.58
N GLU A 355 -9.04 21.77 -5.54
CA GLU A 355 -9.08 20.31 -5.65
C GLU A 355 -10.39 19.72 -5.07
N SER A 356 -11.51 20.48 -5.18
CA SER A 356 -12.84 19.94 -4.84
C SER A 356 -13.03 18.59 -5.54
N GLN A 357 -13.49 17.61 -4.77
CA GLN A 357 -13.52 16.22 -5.21
C GLN A 357 -14.71 15.91 -6.15
N GLU A 358 -14.77 14.71 -6.68
CA GLU A 358 -15.83 14.13 -7.51
C GLU A 358 -16.11 14.88 -8.83
N ARG A 359 -15.10 15.58 -9.37
CA ARG A 359 -15.20 16.34 -10.62
C ARG A 359 -14.46 15.69 -11.76
N MET A 360 -15.03 15.77 -12.97
CA MET A 360 -14.42 15.22 -14.19
C MET A 360 -14.40 16.25 -15.31
N LEU A 361 -13.33 16.19 -16.12
CA LEU A 361 -13.20 16.89 -17.40
C LEU A 361 -13.46 15.90 -18.54
N ILE A 362 -14.43 16.20 -19.38
CA ILE A 362 -14.81 15.32 -20.49
C ILE A 362 -14.72 16.09 -21.81
N VAL A 363 -13.95 15.56 -22.76
CA VAL A 363 -13.92 16.03 -24.15
C VAL A 363 -14.88 15.19 -24.96
N VAL A 364 -15.84 15.82 -25.61
CA VAL A 364 -16.94 15.17 -26.33
C VAL A 364 -16.80 15.40 -27.83
N HIS A 365 -17.12 14.40 -28.63
CA HIS A 365 -17.16 14.57 -30.08
C HIS A 365 -18.20 15.62 -30.47
N LYS A 366 -17.79 16.62 -31.27
CA LYS A 366 -18.65 17.71 -31.72
C LYS A 366 -19.92 17.19 -32.37
N GLY A 367 -21.06 17.70 -31.92
CA GLY A 367 -22.40 17.26 -32.37
C GLY A 367 -23.03 16.18 -31.49
N ARG A 368 -22.33 15.73 -30.41
CA ARG A 368 -22.82 14.73 -29.46
C ARG A 368 -23.07 15.30 -28.05
N GLU A 369 -23.11 16.63 -27.92
CA GLU A 369 -23.27 17.37 -26.65
C GLU A 369 -24.57 17.04 -25.92
N GLU A 370 -25.66 16.79 -26.68
CA GLU A 370 -26.98 16.47 -26.10
C GLU A 370 -26.99 15.13 -25.36
N GLU A 371 -26.08 14.20 -25.68
CA GLU A 371 -25.97 12.92 -24.97
C GLU A 371 -25.40 13.14 -23.58
N VAL A 372 -24.40 14.02 -23.44
CA VAL A 372 -23.84 14.41 -22.14
C VAL A 372 -24.94 15.01 -21.28
N LYS A 373 -25.63 16.02 -21.77
CA LYS A 373 -26.70 16.72 -21.05
C LYS A 373 -27.76 15.75 -20.58
N LYS A 374 -28.28 14.90 -21.48
CA LYS A 374 -29.34 13.92 -21.17
C LYS A 374 -28.92 12.92 -20.08
N ILE A 375 -27.64 12.44 -20.10
CA ILE A 375 -27.16 11.47 -19.13
C ILE A 375 -26.96 12.15 -17.78
N PHE A 376 -26.29 13.30 -17.72
CA PHE A 376 -26.05 13.99 -16.46
C PHE A 376 -27.33 14.54 -15.84
N ASP A 377 -28.29 15.02 -16.64
CA ASP A 377 -29.63 15.40 -16.16
C ASP A 377 -30.41 14.19 -15.60
N LYS A 378 -30.29 13.01 -16.24
CA LYS A 378 -30.89 11.76 -15.74
C LYS A 378 -30.36 11.39 -14.33
N TRP A 379 -29.06 11.61 -14.09
CA TRP A 379 -28.42 11.30 -12.82
C TRP A 379 -28.48 12.45 -11.81
N ASP A 380 -29.17 13.58 -12.14
CA ASP A 380 -29.26 14.80 -11.33
C ASP A 380 -27.88 15.37 -10.95
N LEU A 381 -26.95 15.34 -11.91
CA LEU A 381 -25.57 15.77 -11.74
C LEU A 381 -25.33 17.12 -12.42
N PRO A 382 -24.63 18.06 -11.78
CA PRO A 382 -24.21 19.30 -12.41
C PRO A 382 -23.26 19.05 -13.60
N TRP A 383 -23.46 19.79 -14.68
CA TRP A 383 -22.57 19.81 -15.84
C TRP A 383 -22.51 21.22 -16.45
N SER A 384 -21.44 21.51 -17.15
CA SER A 384 -21.29 22.76 -17.91
C SER A 384 -20.31 22.57 -19.06
N GLU A 385 -20.67 23.11 -20.24
CA GLU A 385 -19.75 23.24 -21.38
C GLU A 385 -18.83 24.45 -21.14
N ILE A 386 -17.62 24.19 -20.64
CA ILE A 386 -16.70 25.23 -20.18
C ILE A 386 -15.70 25.68 -21.24
N GLY A 387 -15.57 24.97 -22.36
CA GLY A 387 -14.52 25.30 -23.33
C GLY A 387 -14.51 24.44 -24.58
N VAL A 388 -13.42 24.52 -25.31
CA VAL A 388 -13.22 23.86 -26.59
C VAL A 388 -11.76 23.46 -26.80
N VAL A 389 -11.54 22.35 -27.49
CA VAL A 389 -10.21 21.90 -27.94
C VAL A 389 -9.74 22.79 -29.13
N THR A 390 -8.50 23.24 -29.06
CA THR A 390 -7.89 24.10 -30.08
C THR A 390 -6.64 23.47 -30.70
N ASP A 391 -6.12 24.07 -31.78
CA ASP A 391 -4.87 23.67 -32.42
C ASP A 391 -3.66 24.52 -31.97
N THR A 392 -3.86 25.40 -30.97
CA THR A 392 -2.83 26.34 -30.50
C THR A 392 -1.69 25.70 -29.72
N GLY A 393 -1.89 24.52 -29.14
CA GLY A 393 -0.96 23.89 -28.23
C GLY A 393 -0.91 24.54 -26.83
N HIS A 394 -1.80 25.51 -26.55
CA HIS A 394 -1.82 26.28 -25.32
C HIS A 394 -3.04 25.94 -24.46
N MET A 395 -2.87 25.98 -23.16
CA MET A 395 -3.93 26.12 -22.19
C MET A 395 -4.26 27.61 -22.07
N VAL A 396 -5.42 27.99 -22.59
CA VAL A 396 -5.93 29.38 -22.59
C VAL A 396 -7.11 29.45 -21.63
N VAL A 397 -7.05 30.37 -20.67
CA VAL A 397 -8.13 30.53 -19.66
C VAL A 397 -8.61 31.96 -19.65
N ARG A 398 -9.94 32.14 -19.74
CA ARG A 398 -10.61 33.45 -19.63
C ARG A 398 -11.48 33.52 -18.39
N HIS A 399 -11.57 34.71 -17.79
CA HIS A 399 -12.44 34.99 -16.67
C HIS A 399 -12.91 36.45 -16.72
N GLY A 400 -14.22 36.67 -16.64
CA GLY A 400 -14.81 37.98 -16.78
C GLY A 400 -14.44 38.67 -18.08
N GLY A 401 -14.36 37.94 -19.20
CA GLY A 401 -13.96 38.40 -20.51
C GLY A 401 -12.47 38.72 -20.66
N LYS A 402 -11.62 38.49 -19.65
CA LYS A 402 -10.17 38.72 -19.68
C LYS A 402 -9.39 37.45 -19.86
N LEU A 403 -8.30 37.51 -20.61
CA LEU A 403 -7.30 36.45 -20.65
C LEU A 403 -6.52 36.42 -19.32
N VAL A 404 -6.58 35.33 -18.58
CA VAL A 404 -5.92 35.20 -17.27
C VAL A 404 -4.80 34.19 -17.28
N VAL A 405 -4.83 33.21 -18.22
CA VAL A 405 -3.79 32.18 -18.42
C VAL A 405 -3.58 31.96 -19.90
N ASP A 406 -2.30 31.92 -20.30
CA ASP A 406 -1.88 31.53 -21.64
C ASP A 406 -0.53 30.84 -21.56
N ILE A 407 -0.55 29.51 -21.45
CA ILE A 407 0.61 28.65 -21.18
C ILE A 407 0.70 27.52 -22.22
N PRO A 408 1.90 27.29 -22.81
CA PRO A 408 2.11 26.12 -23.66
C PRO A 408 1.89 24.82 -22.87
N ALA A 409 0.79 24.10 -23.11
CA ALA A 409 0.36 22.94 -22.31
C ALA A 409 1.44 21.84 -22.23
N LYS A 410 2.05 21.51 -23.38
CA LYS A 410 3.10 20.49 -23.44
C LYS A 410 4.34 20.87 -22.64
N LYS A 411 4.74 22.15 -22.67
CA LYS A 411 5.95 22.57 -21.95
C LYS A 411 5.77 22.50 -20.44
N ILE A 412 4.63 22.91 -19.91
CA ILE A 412 4.41 22.83 -18.46
C ILE A 412 4.29 21.38 -17.96
N ALA A 413 3.70 20.49 -18.77
CA ALA A 413 3.55 19.07 -18.42
C ALA A 413 4.87 18.27 -18.57
N ASP A 414 5.61 18.48 -19.67
CA ASP A 414 6.75 17.63 -20.03
C ASP A 414 8.11 18.20 -19.62
N GLU A 415 8.25 19.55 -19.55
CA GLU A 415 9.51 20.26 -19.30
C GLU A 415 9.64 20.69 -17.82
N SER A 416 8.97 19.98 -16.91
CA SER A 416 9.19 20.18 -15.46
C SER A 416 10.67 19.93 -15.11
N PRO A 417 11.24 20.70 -14.16
CA PRO A 417 12.61 20.48 -13.72
C PRO A 417 12.84 19.02 -13.28
N ILE A 418 14.01 18.47 -13.63
CA ILE A 418 14.42 17.14 -13.19
C ILE A 418 15.76 17.28 -12.49
N TYR A 419 15.78 16.89 -11.22
CA TYR A 419 16.99 16.98 -10.41
C TYR A 419 17.74 15.65 -10.35
N GLN A 420 19.06 15.73 -10.43
CA GLN A 420 19.96 14.64 -10.05
C GLN A 420 20.49 14.95 -8.66
N ARG A 421 19.90 14.32 -7.65
CA ARG A 421 20.27 14.52 -6.26
C ARG A 421 21.52 13.72 -5.93
N GLU A 422 22.34 14.29 -5.07
CA GLU A 422 23.47 13.58 -4.46
C GLU A 422 22.94 12.50 -3.51
N ALA A 423 23.57 11.32 -3.52
CA ALA A 423 23.21 10.19 -2.67
C ALA A 423 24.43 9.74 -1.87
N GLN A 424 24.31 9.70 -0.54
CA GLN A 424 25.35 9.28 0.36
C GLN A 424 24.79 8.25 1.34
N GLU A 425 25.49 7.13 1.53
CA GLU A 425 25.07 6.11 2.48
C GLU A 425 25.02 6.68 3.92
N PRO A 426 23.90 6.50 4.64
CA PRO A 426 23.74 6.96 6.02
C PRO A 426 24.73 6.28 6.97
N ALA A 427 25.36 7.09 7.85
CA ALA A 427 26.38 6.59 8.78
C ALA A 427 25.83 5.56 9.78
N TYR A 428 24.54 5.63 10.15
CA TYR A 428 23.94 4.70 11.11
C TYR A 428 23.94 3.23 10.63
N LEU A 429 23.97 2.98 9.32
CA LEU A 429 24.01 1.64 8.75
C LEU A 429 25.27 0.87 9.13
N GLN A 430 26.35 1.55 9.50
CA GLN A 430 27.56 0.89 10.02
C GLN A 430 27.26 0.23 11.38
N ALA A 431 26.51 0.90 12.25
CA ALA A 431 26.10 0.35 13.54
C ALA A 431 25.12 -0.82 13.37
N VAL A 432 24.17 -0.70 12.45
CA VAL A 432 23.22 -1.78 12.09
C VAL A 432 23.98 -3.04 11.66
N ARG A 433 24.91 -2.92 10.74
CA ARG A 433 25.72 -4.06 10.25
C ARG A 433 26.69 -4.62 11.30
N ALA A 434 27.07 -3.82 12.28
CA ALA A 434 27.93 -4.25 13.39
C ALA A 434 27.17 -4.94 14.52
N PHE A 435 25.86 -4.90 14.53
CA PHE A 435 25.02 -5.52 15.56
C PHE A 435 25.27 -7.04 15.64
N ARG A 436 25.28 -7.58 16.87
CA ARG A 436 25.47 -9.00 17.19
C ARG A 436 24.48 -9.44 18.27
N LEU A 437 24.17 -10.72 18.30
CA LEU A 437 23.24 -11.31 19.28
C LEU A 437 23.87 -11.61 20.64
N ASP A 438 25.17 -11.41 20.82
CA ASP A 438 25.89 -11.77 22.06
C ASP A 438 25.31 -11.14 23.34
N GLY A 439 24.70 -9.93 23.20
CA GLY A 439 24.01 -9.22 24.29
C GLY A 439 22.53 -9.51 24.43
N ILE A 440 21.97 -10.33 23.56
CA ILE A 440 20.54 -10.67 23.55
C ILE A 440 20.33 -12.04 24.19
N PRO A 441 19.66 -12.14 25.35
CA PRO A 441 19.38 -13.43 25.98
C PRO A 441 18.43 -14.24 25.12
N GLU A 442 18.64 -15.55 25.03
CA GLU A 442 17.69 -16.46 24.37
C GLU A 442 16.36 -16.51 25.12
N SER A 443 15.29 -16.83 24.41
CA SER A 443 13.95 -17.03 24.98
C SER A 443 13.98 -18.05 26.12
N GLN A 444 13.48 -17.64 27.27
CA GLN A 444 13.29 -18.53 28.42
C GLN A 444 11.84 -19.03 28.53
N SER A 445 10.92 -18.43 27.81
CA SER A 445 9.50 -18.74 27.83
C SER A 445 8.88 -18.57 26.43
N PRO A 446 9.19 -19.47 25.48
CA PRO A 446 8.71 -19.33 24.09
C PRO A 446 7.18 -19.20 23.96
N ALA A 447 6.42 -19.86 24.84
CA ALA A 447 4.98 -19.74 24.85
C ALA A 447 4.49 -18.33 25.18
N GLU A 448 5.15 -17.65 26.12
CA GLU A 448 4.78 -16.29 26.50
C GLU A 448 5.27 -15.26 25.47
N ASP A 449 6.46 -15.49 24.90
CA ASP A 449 6.98 -14.64 23.81
C ASP A 449 6.05 -14.73 22.58
N LEU A 450 5.55 -15.93 22.24
CA LEU A 450 4.56 -16.11 21.16
C LEU A 450 3.27 -15.32 21.44
N LYS A 451 2.74 -15.37 22.67
CA LYS A 451 1.53 -14.61 23.05
C LYS A 451 1.76 -13.10 22.93
N GLN A 452 2.94 -12.61 23.35
CA GLN A 452 3.27 -11.18 23.23
C GLN A 452 3.37 -10.75 21.78
N LEU A 453 3.99 -11.56 20.92
CA LEU A 453 4.07 -11.31 19.48
C LEU A 453 2.68 -11.27 18.83
N LEU A 454 1.83 -12.25 19.11
CA LEU A 454 0.46 -12.28 18.59
C LEU A 454 -0.40 -11.12 19.10
N ALA A 455 -0.14 -10.61 20.31
CA ALA A 455 -0.82 -9.45 20.86
C ALA A 455 -0.26 -8.11 20.39
N TRP A 456 0.89 -8.08 19.70
CA TRP A 456 1.45 -6.85 19.17
C TRP A 456 0.58 -6.32 18.03
N PRO A 457 0.14 -5.05 18.06
CA PRO A 457 -0.84 -4.52 17.10
C PRO A 457 -0.44 -4.69 15.62
N SER A 458 0.87 -4.71 15.30
CA SER A 458 1.35 -4.92 13.93
C SER A 458 1.18 -6.37 13.45
N ILE A 459 1.23 -7.38 14.35
CA ILE A 459 0.96 -8.80 14.04
C ILE A 459 -0.52 -9.15 14.27
N ALA A 460 -1.13 -8.62 15.32
CA ALA A 460 -2.48 -8.94 15.73
C ALA A 460 -3.51 -8.85 14.60
N SER A 461 -4.59 -9.58 14.72
CA SER A 461 -5.71 -9.55 13.77
C SER A 461 -6.21 -8.14 13.50
N LYS A 462 -6.36 -7.82 12.24
CA LYS A 462 -6.91 -6.53 11.81
C LYS A 462 -8.46 -6.53 11.78
N ASN A 463 -9.10 -7.45 12.52
CA ASN A 463 -10.56 -7.57 12.54
C ASN A 463 -11.26 -6.28 12.97
N TRP A 464 -10.68 -5.52 13.91
CA TRP A 464 -11.21 -4.21 14.32
C TRP A 464 -11.31 -3.25 13.14
N VAL A 465 -10.40 -3.36 12.16
CA VAL A 465 -10.37 -2.57 10.92
C VAL A 465 -11.40 -3.08 9.93
N TYR A 466 -11.20 -4.30 9.42
CA TYR A 466 -12.00 -4.79 8.29
C TYR A 466 -13.47 -5.10 8.64
N ARG A 467 -13.84 -5.21 9.92
CA ARG A 467 -15.26 -5.27 10.33
C ARG A 467 -16.03 -3.96 10.12
N GLN A 468 -15.33 -2.84 9.91
CA GLN A 468 -15.92 -1.57 9.55
C GLN A 468 -16.14 -1.44 8.04
N TYR A 469 -15.48 -2.26 7.25
CA TYR A 469 -15.57 -2.29 5.80
C TYR A 469 -16.62 -3.28 5.32
N ASP A 470 -17.38 -2.92 4.29
CA ASP A 470 -18.10 -3.92 3.54
C ASP A 470 -17.10 -4.65 2.63
N HIS A 471 -16.86 -5.92 2.90
CA HIS A 471 -15.92 -6.74 2.15
C HIS A 471 -16.60 -7.83 1.32
N GLN A 472 -17.93 -7.80 1.22
CA GLN A 472 -18.74 -8.79 0.48
C GLN A 472 -19.73 -8.18 -0.50
N VAL A 473 -19.86 -6.86 -0.55
CA VAL A 473 -20.77 -6.18 -1.49
C VAL A 473 -20.45 -6.60 -2.93
N ARG A 474 -21.48 -6.76 -3.76
CA ARG A 474 -21.44 -7.28 -5.14
C ARG A 474 -21.03 -8.75 -5.28
N ASP A 475 -20.94 -9.47 -4.20
CA ASP A 475 -20.73 -10.91 -4.15
C ASP A 475 -19.48 -11.43 -4.95
N GLY A 476 -18.48 -10.55 -5.13
CA GLY A 476 -17.24 -10.87 -5.82
C GLY A 476 -16.15 -11.49 -4.93
N SER A 477 -16.24 -11.36 -3.61
CA SER A 477 -15.20 -11.81 -2.69
C SER A 477 -15.19 -13.33 -2.55
N VAL A 478 -14.07 -13.97 -2.86
CA VAL A 478 -13.84 -15.43 -2.76
C VAL A 478 -13.07 -15.77 -1.50
N VAL A 479 -11.99 -15.03 -1.22
CA VAL A 479 -11.23 -15.11 0.03
C VAL A 479 -11.42 -13.79 0.78
N LEU A 480 -11.97 -13.91 1.99
CA LEU A 480 -12.25 -12.76 2.86
C LEU A 480 -10.97 -12.24 3.53
N PRO A 481 -10.96 -11.00 4.07
CA PRO A 481 -9.80 -10.45 4.76
C PRO A 481 -9.27 -11.38 5.87
N GLY A 482 -7.94 -11.50 5.97
CA GLY A 482 -7.26 -12.29 6.99
C GLY A 482 -6.52 -13.53 6.47
N SER A 483 -6.35 -13.70 5.17
CA SER A 483 -5.44 -14.66 4.54
C SER A 483 -4.32 -13.92 3.81
N ASP A 484 -3.31 -14.65 3.29
CA ASP A 484 -2.12 -14.11 2.64
C ASP A 484 -2.44 -13.13 1.49
N ALA A 485 -3.46 -13.44 0.68
CA ALA A 485 -3.97 -12.50 -0.30
C ALA A 485 -5.51 -12.55 -0.38
N ALA A 486 -6.12 -11.42 -0.74
CA ALA A 486 -7.53 -11.41 -1.14
C ALA A 486 -7.71 -12.06 -2.50
N VAL A 487 -8.84 -12.73 -2.69
CA VAL A 487 -9.23 -13.27 -4.00
C VAL A 487 -10.63 -12.80 -4.34
N ILE A 488 -10.77 -12.18 -5.52
CA ILE A 488 -12.07 -11.79 -6.06
C ILE A 488 -12.35 -12.53 -7.36
N ARG A 489 -13.61 -12.70 -7.68
CA ARG A 489 -14.07 -13.19 -8.98
C ARG A 489 -14.61 -12.06 -9.84
N ILE A 490 -14.22 -12.05 -11.10
CA ILE A 490 -14.73 -11.18 -12.13
C ILE A 490 -15.79 -11.96 -12.90
N LYS A 491 -17.00 -11.41 -12.92
CA LYS A 491 -18.16 -11.97 -13.63
C LYS A 491 -18.54 -11.05 -14.78
N THR A 492 -19.43 -11.52 -15.67
CA THR A 492 -19.94 -10.71 -16.78
C THR A 492 -20.59 -9.40 -16.30
N ASP A 493 -21.33 -9.44 -15.19
CA ASP A 493 -22.00 -8.27 -14.59
C ASP A 493 -21.04 -7.31 -13.86
N SER A 494 -19.79 -7.72 -13.65
CA SER A 494 -18.74 -6.84 -13.13
C SER A 494 -18.20 -5.85 -14.18
N LEU A 495 -18.43 -6.11 -15.45
CA LEU A 495 -17.94 -5.29 -16.57
C LEU A 495 -18.84 -4.05 -16.81
N PRO A 496 -18.26 -2.96 -17.36
CA PRO A 496 -19.05 -1.84 -17.83
C PRO A 496 -20.01 -2.25 -18.93
N VAL A 497 -21.16 -1.56 -19.01
CA VAL A 497 -22.14 -1.76 -20.09
C VAL A 497 -21.49 -1.45 -21.43
N MET A 498 -21.80 -2.26 -22.46
CA MET A 498 -21.34 -2.04 -23.83
C MET A 498 -22.31 -1.15 -24.60
N SER A 499 -21.80 -0.36 -25.53
CA SER A 499 -22.61 0.26 -26.56
C SER A 499 -23.27 -0.80 -27.45
N ALA A 500 -24.38 -0.47 -28.06
CA ALA A 500 -25.04 -1.37 -29.02
C ALA A 500 -24.12 -1.74 -30.21
N GLU A 501 -23.28 -0.80 -30.66
CA GLU A 501 -22.26 -1.03 -31.69
C GLU A 501 -21.17 -2.00 -31.23
N LEU A 502 -20.66 -1.81 -30.00
CA LEU A 502 -19.66 -2.68 -29.42
C LEU A 502 -20.24 -4.09 -29.20
N ALA A 503 -21.44 -4.19 -28.64
CA ALA A 503 -22.14 -5.47 -28.45
C ALA A 503 -22.36 -6.22 -29.76
N ALA A 504 -22.69 -5.50 -30.83
CA ALA A 504 -22.84 -6.10 -32.19
C ALA A 504 -21.49 -6.61 -32.75
N LYS A 505 -20.38 -5.97 -32.37
CA LYS A 505 -19.02 -6.33 -32.83
C LYS A 505 -18.41 -7.49 -32.04
N VAL A 506 -18.56 -7.46 -30.71
CA VAL A 506 -17.92 -8.41 -29.78
C VAL A 506 -18.83 -9.60 -29.46
N GLY A 507 -20.14 -9.42 -29.56
CA GLY A 507 -21.16 -10.37 -29.14
C GLY A 507 -21.50 -10.25 -27.65
N ASP A 508 -22.68 -10.76 -27.26
CA ASP A 508 -23.15 -10.82 -25.86
C ASP A 508 -22.69 -12.10 -25.14
N ALA A 509 -21.55 -12.68 -25.53
CA ALA A 509 -21.07 -13.90 -24.89
C ALA A 509 -20.80 -13.68 -23.41
N GLU A 510 -21.31 -14.59 -22.58
CA GLU A 510 -20.88 -14.67 -21.19
C GLU A 510 -19.36 -14.82 -21.12
N VAL A 511 -18.75 -14.00 -20.27
CA VAL A 511 -17.31 -14.07 -20.02
C VAL A 511 -17.06 -15.20 -19.03
N SER A 512 -16.03 -16.02 -19.28
CA SER A 512 -15.59 -17.01 -18.30
C SER A 512 -15.19 -16.30 -17.00
N GLU A 513 -15.64 -16.83 -15.87
CA GLU A 513 -15.28 -16.28 -14.56
C GLU A 513 -13.75 -16.24 -14.39
N LYS A 514 -13.20 -15.11 -13.97
CA LYS A 514 -11.77 -14.93 -13.69
C LYS A 514 -11.57 -14.73 -12.19
N LEU A 515 -10.52 -15.32 -11.65
CA LEU A 515 -10.12 -15.15 -10.26
C LEU A 515 -8.86 -14.30 -10.20
N ILE A 516 -8.96 -13.16 -9.53
CA ILE A 516 -7.87 -12.21 -9.35
C ILE A 516 -7.50 -12.17 -7.87
N ALA A 517 -6.24 -12.42 -7.57
CA ALA A 517 -5.66 -12.28 -6.24
C ALA A 517 -4.90 -10.97 -6.14
N MET A 518 -4.86 -10.38 -4.95
CA MET A 518 -4.12 -9.15 -4.70
C MET A 518 -3.66 -9.05 -3.25
N THR A 519 -2.49 -8.42 -3.07
CA THR A 519 -1.91 -8.12 -1.77
C THR A 519 -1.19 -6.78 -1.80
N VAL A 520 -0.84 -6.26 -0.64
CA VAL A 520 -0.02 -5.07 -0.46
C VAL A 520 0.92 -5.29 0.72
N ASP A 521 2.21 -5.04 0.52
CA ASP A 521 3.24 -5.43 1.47
C ASP A 521 4.37 -4.39 1.56
N CYS A 522 4.85 -4.14 2.79
CA CYS A 522 6.12 -3.46 3.07
C CYS A 522 6.46 -3.54 4.57
N ASN A 523 7.62 -4.05 4.93
CA ASN A 523 8.18 -3.88 6.26
C ASN A 523 9.11 -2.66 6.30
N GLY A 524 8.60 -1.50 6.77
CA GLY A 524 9.37 -0.25 6.85
C GLY A 524 10.59 -0.33 7.75
N GLY A 525 10.54 -1.14 8.80
CA GLY A 525 11.69 -1.42 9.67
C GLY A 525 12.85 -2.08 8.93
N TYR A 526 12.56 -3.05 8.08
CA TYR A 526 13.56 -3.68 7.21
C TYR A 526 14.17 -2.69 6.24
N VAL A 527 13.31 -1.86 5.61
CA VAL A 527 13.78 -0.85 4.66
C VAL A 527 14.64 0.21 5.35
N TYR A 528 14.33 0.59 6.60
CA TYR A 528 15.18 1.47 7.39
C TYR A 528 16.55 0.85 7.68
N LEU A 529 16.58 -0.44 8.05
CA LEU A 529 17.81 -1.16 8.41
C LEU A 529 18.67 -1.53 7.19
N ASP A 530 18.06 -1.80 6.05
CA ASP A 530 18.70 -1.95 4.73
C ASP A 530 17.69 -1.64 3.60
N PRO A 531 17.73 -0.44 3.01
CA PRO A 531 16.76 -0.02 2.01
C PRO A 531 16.67 -0.92 0.79
N TYR A 532 17.76 -1.51 0.36
CA TYR A 532 17.77 -2.43 -0.79
C TYR A 532 17.18 -3.80 -0.43
N GLU A 533 17.67 -4.43 0.65
CA GLU A 533 17.20 -5.75 1.05
C GLU A 533 15.73 -5.69 1.52
N GLY A 534 15.35 -4.67 2.31
CA GLY A 534 13.98 -4.50 2.78
C GLY A 534 12.98 -4.29 1.66
N ALA A 535 13.30 -3.44 0.69
CA ALA A 535 12.43 -3.20 -0.47
C ALA A 535 12.33 -4.43 -1.39
N LYS A 536 13.43 -5.16 -1.56
CA LYS A 536 13.45 -6.42 -2.31
C LYS A 536 12.63 -7.51 -1.62
N ALA A 537 12.72 -7.59 -0.29
CA ALA A 537 11.92 -8.51 0.52
C ALA A 537 10.42 -8.21 0.42
N ALA A 538 10.00 -6.94 0.39
CA ALA A 538 8.59 -6.57 0.21
C ALA A 538 7.98 -7.12 -1.08
N VAL A 539 8.70 -7.06 -2.21
CA VAL A 539 8.22 -7.66 -3.47
C VAL A 539 8.17 -9.18 -3.39
N ALA A 540 9.21 -9.79 -2.78
CA ALA A 540 9.25 -11.26 -2.63
C ALA A 540 8.12 -11.76 -1.73
N GLU A 541 7.79 -11.04 -0.67
CA GLU A 541 6.67 -11.32 0.23
C GLU A 541 5.33 -11.19 -0.48
N ALA A 542 5.08 -10.07 -1.17
CA ALA A 542 3.87 -9.90 -1.97
C ALA A 542 3.66 -11.06 -2.96
N CYS A 543 4.71 -11.46 -3.68
CA CYS A 543 4.63 -12.60 -4.60
C CYS A 543 4.49 -13.96 -3.89
N ARG A 544 5.01 -14.11 -2.66
CA ARG A 544 4.85 -15.29 -1.82
C ARG A 544 3.40 -15.42 -1.33
N ASN A 545 2.79 -14.30 -0.89
CA ASN A 545 1.40 -14.23 -0.49
C ASN A 545 0.46 -14.63 -1.63
N LEU A 546 0.73 -14.16 -2.86
CA LEU A 546 0.01 -14.61 -4.04
C LEU A 546 0.19 -16.11 -4.30
N ALA A 547 1.41 -16.63 -4.18
CA ALA A 547 1.67 -18.06 -4.37
C ALA A 547 0.98 -18.92 -3.32
N CYS A 548 0.94 -18.50 -2.05
CA CYS A 548 0.18 -19.15 -0.97
C CYS A 548 -1.32 -19.21 -1.28
N SER A 549 -1.84 -18.22 -1.99
CA SER A 549 -3.25 -18.17 -2.42
C SER A 549 -3.51 -18.91 -3.74
N GLY A 550 -2.48 -19.45 -4.40
CA GLY A 550 -2.58 -20.18 -5.67
C GLY A 550 -2.49 -19.30 -6.92
N ALA A 551 -2.06 -18.03 -6.79
CA ALA A 551 -2.03 -17.06 -7.87
C ALA A 551 -0.63 -16.89 -8.49
N LEU A 552 -0.62 -16.64 -9.80
CA LEU A 552 0.55 -16.22 -10.56
C LEU A 552 0.59 -14.70 -10.64
N PRO A 553 1.72 -14.03 -10.31
CA PRO A 553 1.85 -12.58 -10.47
C PRO A 553 1.61 -12.13 -11.92
N LEU A 554 0.91 -11.00 -12.07
CA LEU A 554 0.64 -10.35 -13.37
C LEU A 554 1.33 -8.99 -13.49
N GLY A 555 1.30 -8.20 -12.43
CA GLY A 555 1.87 -6.86 -12.41
C GLY A 555 1.78 -6.24 -11.03
N ALA A 556 2.46 -5.11 -10.89
CA ALA A 556 2.60 -4.39 -9.63
C ALA A 556 2.30 -2.90 -9.78
N THR A 557 1.95 -2.29 -8.66
CA THR A 557 1.89 -0.84 -8.49
C THR A 557 2.53 -0.48 -7.15
N ASP A 558 3.34 0.57 -7.13
CA ASP A 558 4.07 0.95 -5.92
C ASP A 558 3.65 2.32 -5.38
N ASN A 559 3.89 2.53 -4.10
CA ASN A 559 3.81 3.85 -3.49
C ASN A 559 5.04 4.11 -2.62
N LEU A 560 5.85 5.05 -3.06
CA LEU A 560 7.07 5.43 -2.36
C LEU A 560 6.75 6.44 -1.25
N ASN A 561 6.44 5.95 -0.04
CA ASN A 561 6.31 6.81 1.15
C ASN A 561 7.70 7.04 1.74
N MET A 562 8.27 8.20 1.46
CA MET A 562 9.68 8.47 1.72
C MET A 562 9.87 9.79 2.47
N PRO A 563 10.99 9.94 3.18
CA PRO A 563 11.40 11.23 3.75
C PRO A 563 11.78 12.25 2.67
N SER A 564 12.24 13.43 3.10
CA SER A 564 12.66 14.51 2.20
C SER A 564 13.82 14.08 1.28
N PRO A 565 13.73 14.32 -0.05
CA PRO A 565 14.78 13.97 -1.02
C PRO A 565 15.96 14.95 -1.03
N LEU A 566 15.92 16.00 -0.20
CA LEU A 566 16.89 17.09 -0.24
C LEU A 566 18.19 16.78 0.51
N LYS A 567 18.17 15.79 1.43
CA LYS A 567 19.37 15.37 2.17
C LYS A 567 20.00 14.15 1.48
N PRO A 568 21.31 14.14 1.22
CA PRO A 568 21.97 13.05 0.50
C PRO A 568 21.75 11.66 1.10
N GLU A 569 21.72 11.56 2.42
CA GLU A 569 21.51 10.30 3.14
C GLU A 569 20.08 9.77 2.95
N LEU A 570 19.08 10.66 2.99
CA LEU A 570 17.67 10.28 2.79
C LEU A 570 17.41 9.96 1.31
N PHE A 571 18.04 10.70 0.39
CA PHE A 571 17.93 10.37 -1.03
C PHE A 571 18.59 9.03 -1.38
N TRP A 572 19.68 8.68 -0.69
CA TRP A 572 20.30 7.35 -0.82
C TRP A 572 19.32 6.23 -0.45
N GLN A 573 18.56 6.40 0.64
CA GLN A 573 17.52 5.44 1.03
C GLN A 573 16.45 5.28 -0.07
N ILE A 574 15.98 6.39 -0.66
CA ILE A 574 15.03 6.37 -1.77
C ILE A 574 15.61 5.58 -2.96
N LYS A 575 16.84 5.89 -3.34
CA LYS A 575 17.52 5.26 -4.47
C LYS A 575 17.67 3.75 -4.29
N GLU A 576 18.15 3.31 -3.13
CA GLU A 576 18.36 1.90 -2.86
C GLU A 576 17.03 1.13 -2.71
N SER A 577 16.00 1.75 -2.13
CA SER A 577 14.65 1.17 -2.09
C SER A 577 14.08 0.94 -3.49
N VAL A 578 14.17 1.93 -4.37
CA VAL A 578 13.70 1.79 -5.77
C VAL A 578 14.48 0.68 -6.49
N ARG A 579 15.78 0.58 -6.24
CA ARG A 579 16.61 -0.50 -6.81
C ARG A 579 16.14 -1.88 -6.33
N GLY A 580 15.87 -2.02 -5.02
CA GLY A 580 15.35 -3.27 -4.43
C GLY A 580 14.01 -3.69 -5.02
N LEU A 581 13.03 -2.75 -5.08
CA LEU A 581 11.74 -2.99 -5.71
C LEU A 581 11.89 -3.42 -7.18
N ALA A 582 12.74 -2.71 -7.94
CA ALA A 582 12.94 -2.99 -9.37
C ALA A 582 13.53 -4.39 -9.61
N ASP A 583 14.49 -4.82 -8.79
CA ASP A 583 15.10 -6.14 -8.90
C ASP A 583 14.11 -7.25 -8.51
N GLY A 584 13.33 -7.05 -7.44
CA GLY A 584 12.25 -7.95 -7.06
C GLY A 584 11.20 -8.09 -8.17
N CYS A 585 10.69 -6.99 -8.70
CA CYS A 585 9.71 -7.00 -9.79
C CYS A 585 10.22 -7.71 -11.06
N ARG A 586 11.52 -7.56 -11.38
CA ARG A 586 12.13 -8.30 -12.50
C ARG A 586 12.18 -9.80 -12.25
N ALA A 587 12.58 -10.22 -11.06
CA ALA A 587 12.72 -11.64 -10.71
C ALA A 587 11.39 -12.39 -10.81
N PHE A 588 10.30 -11.77 -10.37
CA PHE A 588 8.97 -12.39 -10.35
C PHE A 588 8.12 -12.10 -11.59
N ASN A 589 8.65 -11.41 -12.60
CA ASN A 589 7.90 -10.99 -13.79
C ASN A 589 6.61 -10.22 -13.43
N ALA A 590 6.70 -9.36 -12.42
CA ALA A 590 5.64 -8.46 -11.98
C ALA A 590 5.95 -7.02 -12.43
N PRO A 591 5.73 -6.67 -13.71
CA PRO A 591 6.05 -5.34 -14.21
C PRO A 591 5.24 -4.27 -13.49
N VAL A 592 5.87 -3.13 -13.23
CA VAL A 592 5.23 -1.97 -12.61
C VAL A 592 4.39 -1.24 -13.66
N THR A 593 3.10 -1.10 -13.40
CA THR A 593 2.13 -0.49 -14.32
C THR A 593 1.77 0.95 -13.97
N GLY A 594 2.19 1.40 -12.81
CA GLY A 594 1.93 2.73 -12.28
C GLY A 594 2.30 2.78 -10.81
N GLY A 595 2.16 3.93 -10.21
CA GLY A 595 2.45 4.15 -8.81
C GLY A 595 2.37 5.61 -8.43
N ASN A 596 2.78 5.91 -7.20
CA ASN A 596 2.79 7.26 -6.64
C ASN A 596 4.02 7.50 -5.78
N CYS A 597 4.42 8.74 -5.60
CA CYS A 597 5.48 9.15 -4.68
C CYS A 597 4.94 10.14 -3.66
N SER A 598 4.97 9.78 -2.39
CA SER A 598 4.75 10.66 -1.25
C SER A 598 6.09 10.92 -0.58
N LEU A 599 6.65 12.09 -0.79
CA LEU A 599 7.90 12.51 -0.17
C LEU A 599 7.64 13.48 0.98
N TYR A 600 8.70 13.89 1.66
CA TYR A 600 8.67 14.85 2.78
C TYR A 600 7.91 14.35 4.02
N ASN A 601 7.77 13.03 4.16
CA ASN A 601 7.14 12.44 5.34
C ASN A 601 8.10 12.50 6.54
N GLN A 602 7.65 13.17 7.59
CA GLN A 602 8.39 13.31 8.84
C GLN A 602 7.46 13.55 10.03
N ASN A 603 7.97 13.34 11.22
CA ASN A 603 7.34 13.67 12.47
C ASN A 603 8.24 14.62 13.29
N PRO A 604 7.82 15.13 14.47
CA PRO A 604 8.67 16.02 15.28
C PRO A 604 10.02 15.44 15.71
N ALA A 605 10.16 14.10 15.73
CA ALA A 605 11.42 13.43 16.07
C ALA A 605 12.37 13.30 14.86
N GLY A 606 11.87 13.42 13.64
CA GLY A 606 12.66 13.31 12.41
C GLY A 606 11.91 12.67 11.23
N PRO A 607 12.65 12.22 10.21
CA PRO A 607 12.09 11.55 9.05
C PRO A 607 11.45 10.21 9.44
N ILE A 608 10.42 9.79 8.71
CA ILE A 608 9.86 8.44 8.84
C ILE A 608 10.85 7.39 8.34
N ASP A 609 10.65 6.13 8.72
CA ASP A 609 11.29 5.01 8.03
C ASP A 609 10.85 4.99 6.56
N PRO A 610 11.76 4.78 5.61
CA PRO A 610 11.39 4.67 4.22
C PRO A 610 10.44 3.47 4.03
N THR A 611 9.28 3.73 3.46
CA THR A 611 8.20 2.74 3.33
C THR A 611 7.71 2.65 1.88
N PRO A 612 8.48 1.98 1.00
CA PRO A 612 8.13 1.76 -0.40
C PRO A 612 7.11 0.62 -0.50
N THR A 613 5.86 0.94 -0.28
CA THR A 613 4.75 -0.02 -0.33
C THR A 613 4.57 -0.56 -1.75
N ILE A 614 4.42 -1.85 -1.90
CA ILE A 614 4.17 -2.54 -3.18
C ILE A 614 2.87 -3.33 -3.12
N SER A 615 2.01 -3.15 -4.11
CA SER A 615 0.84 -4.01 -4.32
C SER A 615 1.08 -4.86 -5.56
N VAL A 616 0.86 -6.16 -5.45
CA VAL A 616 0.98 -7.10 -6.57
C VAL A 616 -0.36 -7.76 -6.82
N VAL A 617 -0.73 -7.80 -8.11
CA VAL A 617 -1.95 -8.44 -8.59
C VAL A 617 -1.58 -9.71 -9.34
N GLY A 618 -2.32 -10.79 -9.10
CA GLY A 618 -2.11 -12.09 -9.73
C GLY A 618 -3.39 -12.73 -10.23
N ILE A 619 -3.26 -13.78 -11.03
CA ILE A 619 -4.38 -14.56 -11.57
C ILE A 619 -4.34 -15.98 -11.03
N ILE A 620 -5.51 -16.51 -10.67
CA ILE A 620 -5.70 -17.93 -10.35
C ILE A 620 -6.44 -18.57 -11.52
N GLU A 621 -5.83 -19.57 -12.14
CA GLU A 621 -6.34 -20.16 -13.38
C GLU A 621 -7.62 -20.98 -13.19
N LYS A 622 -7.80 -21.58 -11.99
CA LYS A 622 -8.95 -22.44 -11.70
C LYS A 622 -9.41 -22.28 -10.25
N PRO A 623 -10.72 -22.36 -9.99
CA PRO A 623 -11.25 -22.23 -8.63
C PRO A 623 -10.67 -23.21 -7.60
N GLU A 624 -10.33 -24.42 -8.02
CA GLU A 624 -9.75 -25.45 -7.17
C GLU A 624 -8.33 -25.15 -6.71
N TYR A 625 -7.65 -24.13 -7.28
CA TYR A 625 -6.34 -23.67 -6.86
C TYR A 625 -6.38 -22.61 -5.77
N VAL A 626 -7.56 -22.07 -5.45
CA VAL A 626 -7.73 -21.13 -4.35
C VAL A 626 -7.34 -21.79 -3.04
N THR A 627 -6.29 -21.29 -2.40
CA THR A 627 -5.72 -21.82 -1.18
C THR A 627 -5.74 -20.73 -0.11
N THR A 628 -5.84 -21.11 1.17
CA THR A 628 -5.91 -20.21 2.31
C THR A 628 -5.01 -20.72 3.44
N GLN A 629 -4.64 -19.84 4.37
CA GLN A 629 -3.62 -20.08 5.38
C GLN A 629 -3.98 -21.13 6.45
N TRP A 630 -5.25 -21.21 6.87
CA TRP A 630 -5.64 -21.98 8.05
C TRP A 630 -5.75 -23.48 7.78
N PHE A 631 -5.41 -24.27 8.77
CA PHE A 631 -5.54 -25.72 8.74
C PHE A 631 -7.00 -26.16 8.52
N LYS A 632 -7.21 -27.27 7.79
CA LYS A 632 -8.54 -27.72 7.36
C LYS A 632 -9.07 -28.90 8.16
N ASP A 633 -8.29 -29.96 8.27
CA ASP A 633 -8.75 -31.24 8.82
C ASP A 633 -7.74 -31.82 9.81
N GLU A 634 -8.25 -32.47 10.87
CA GLU A 634 -7.41 -33.22 11.81
C GLU A 634 -6.71 -34.38 11.11
N GLY A 635 -5.48 -34.62 11.50
CA GLY A 635 -4.63 -35.66 10.95
C GLY A 635 -3.89 -35.26 9.66
N ASP A 636 -4.10 -34.03 9.14
CA ASP A 636 -3.29 -33.51 8.02
C ASP A 636 -1.83 -33.34 8.46
N ALA A 637 -0.90 -33.67 7.58
CA ALA A 637 0.52 -33.44 7.81
C ALA A 637 0.87 -31.96 7.61
N ILE A 638 1.74 -31.43 8.46
CA ILE A 638 2.27 -30.07 8.39
C ILE A 638 3.70 -30.12 7.87
N ILE A 639 3.99 -29.35 6.84
CA ILE A 639 5.30 -29.32 6.17
C ILE A 639 5.77 -27.87 6.06
N LEU A 640 7.03 -27.62 6.42
CA LEU A 640 7.73 -26.39 6.12
C LEU A 640 8.42 -26.54 4.76
N LEU A 641 8.13 -25.65 3.84
CA LEU A 641 8.89 -25.44 2.61
C LEU A 641 9.89 -24.31 2.83
N GLY A 642 11.14 -24.50 2.45
CA GLY A 642 12.27 -23.58 2.69
C GLY A 642 13.15 -24.03 3.86
N GLU A 643 14.26 -23.32 4.06
CA GLU A 643 15.19 -23.62 5.16
C GLU A 643 14.59 -23.16 6.50
N PRO A 644 14.67 -23.98 7.56
CA PRO A 644 14.15 -23.60 8.88
C PRO A 644 14.85 -22.34 9.45
N VAL A 645 16.12 -22.21 9.22
CA VAL A 645 16.96 -21.04 9.59
C VAL A 645 18.04 -20.86 8.52
N ASP A 646 18.31 -19.62 8.13
CA ASP A 646 19.47 -19.31 7.30
C ASP A 646 20.75 -19.30 8.17
N LEU A 647 21.55 -20.34 8.06
CA LEU A 647 22.82 -20.47 8.79
C LEU A 647 23.94 -19.55 8.24
N ALA A 648 23.75 -18.98 7.06
CA ALA A 648 24.70 -18.00 6.50
C ALA A 648 24.42 -16.58 7.03
N ASP A 649 23.23 -16.32 7.58
CA ASP A 649 22.90 -15.09 8.27
C ASP A 649 23.47 -15.12 9.71
N PRO A 650 24.40 -14.22 10.08
CA PRO A 650 24.97 -14.18 11.42
C PRO A 650 23.95 -13.82 12.53
N LEU A 651 22.78 -13.32 12.15
CA LEU A 651 21.67 -13.01 13.05
C LEU A 651 20.55 -14.06 12.98
N HIS A 652 20.70 -15.12 12.16
CA HIS A 652 19.77 -16.22 12.04
C HIS A 652 18.30 -15.80 11.82
N GLY A 653 18.08 -14.74 11.07
CA GLY A 653 16.77 -14.18 10.81
C GLY A 653 16.20 -13.29 11.92
N LEU A 654 16.95 -13.01 12.97
CA LEU A 654 16.50 -12.14 14.08
C LEU A 654 16.74 -10.66 13.81
N GLY A 655 17.64 -10.28 12.88
CA GLY A 655 17.93 -8.89 12.57
C GLY A 655 16.67 -8.13 12.10
N GLY A 656 16.33 -7.03 12.78
CA GLY A 656 15.15 -6.23 12.51
C GLY A 656 13.81 -6.91 12.81
N SER A 657 13.81 -8.13 13.38
CA SER A 657 12.60 -8.92 13.59
C SER A 657 11.66 -8.32 14.63
N ALA A 658 10.37 -8.68 14.51
CA ALA A 658 9.35 -8.39 15.52
C ALA A 658 9.75 -8.93 16.90
N TYR A 659 10.45 -10.07 16.95
CA TYR A 659 10.94 -10.63 18.21
C TYR A 659 11.94 -9.69 18.91
N LEU A 660 12.93 -9.16 18.20
CA LEU A 660 13.86 -8.18 18.77
C LEU A 660 13.14 -6.90 19.22
N GLN A 661 12.17 -6.43 18.45
CA GLN A 661 11.44 -5.21 18.74
C GLN A 661 10.49 -5.39 19.95
N VAL A 662 9.68 -6.42 19.96
CA VAL A 662 8.64 -6.61 21.00
C VAL A 662 9.22 -7.15 22.33
N ILE A 663 10.11 -8.13 22.24
CA ILE A 663 10.62 -8.80 23.43
C ILE A 663 11.80 -8.03 24.03
N HIS A 664 12.68 -7.50 23.18
CA HIS A 664 13.91 -6.85 23.62
C HIS A 664 13.93 -5.32 23.44
N GLY A 665 12.90 -4.71 22.83
CA GLY A 665 12.84 -3.26 22.60
C GLY A 665 13.91 -2.77 21.65
N GLN A 666 14.32 -3.58 20.64
CA GLN A 666 15.40 -3.25 19.74
C GLN A 666 15.00 -3.37 18.27
N LYS A 667 15.10 -2.27 17.56
CA LYS A 667 14.99 -2.20 16.11
C LYS A 667 16.40 -2.05 15.52
N ASN A 668 17.12 -3.17 15.39
CA ASN A 668 18.54 -3.17 15.03
C ASN A 668 18.95 -4.47 14.34
N GLY A 669 20.14 -4.46 13.74
CA GLY A 669 20.67 -5.60 12.99
C GLY A 669 20.23 -5.61 11.53
N SER A 670 21.06 -6.18 10.65
CA SER A 670 20.70 -6.31 9.24
C SER A 670 19.45 -7.18 9.09
N PRO A 671 18.46 -6.79 8.28
CA PRO A 671 17.28 -7.61 8.04
C PRO A 671 17.66 -8.92 7.34
N PRO A 672 16.82 -9.97 7.43
CA PRO A 672 17.07 -11.22 6.76
C PRO A 672 17.25 -11.05 5.25
N ARG A 673 18.31 -11.66 4.72
CA ARG A 673 18.62 -11.57 3.30
C ARG A 673 17.54 -12.28 2.46
N CYS A 674 17.05 -11.58 1.42
CA CYS A 674 16.14 -12.16 0.44
C CYS A 674 16.91 -12.58 -0.81
N ASP A 675 17.09 -13.89 -1.03
CA ASP A 675 17.61 -14.45 -2.29
C ASP A 675 16.44 -14.66 -3.27
N LEU A 676 16.42 -13.87 -4.35
CA LEU A 676 15.31 -13.86 -5.30
C LEU A 676 15.15 -15.16 -6.09
N GLU A 677 16.24 -15.86 -6.39
CA GLU A 677 16.16 -17.15 -7.11
C GLU A 677 15.63 -18.25 -6.21
N THR A 678 16.05 -18.28 -4.95
CA THR A 678 15.49 -19.18 -3.92
C THR A 678 13.99 -18.91 -3.74
N ALA A 679 13.60 -17.65 -3.59
CA ALA A 679 12.21 -17.24 -3.44
C ALA A 679 11.37 -17.65 -4.66
N LYS A 680 11.84 -17.40 -5.86
CA LYS A 680 11.17 -17.79 -7.11
C LYS A 680 11.02 -19.31 -7.26
N THR A 681 12.04 -20.05 -6.86
CA THR A 681 12.02 -21.53 -6.88
C THR A 681 10.96 -22.05 -5.89
N LEU A 682 10.89 -21.47 -4.69
CA LEU A 682 9.86 -21.77 -3.69
C LEU A 682 8.45 -21.51 -4.23
N HIS A 683 8.20 -20.30 -4.78
CA HIS A 683 6.88 -19.93 -5.29
C HIS A 683 6.45 -20.86 -6.44
N THR A 684 7.34 -21.17 -7.36
CA THR A 684 7.05 -22.09 -8.46
C THR A 684 6.75 -23.51 -7.97
N THR A 685 7.48 -23.96 -6.99
CA THR A 685 7.27 -25.28 -6.37
C THR A 685 5.92 -25.34 -5.66
N LEU A 686 5.61 -24.34 -4.84
CA LEU A 686 4.34 -24.24 -4.11
C LEU A 686 3.15 -24.24 -5.07
N LEU A 687 3.19 -23.40 -6.11
CA LEU A 687 2.15 -23.35 -7.14
C LEU A 687 1.97 -24.72 -7.83
N GLY A 688 3.07 -25.39 -8.16
CA GLY A 688 3.01 -26.75 -8.73
C GLY A 688 2.42 -27.80 -7.80
N LEU A 689 2.62 -27.69 -6.49
CA LEU A 689 2.00 -28.54 -5.48
C LEU A 689 0.50 -28.24 -5.36
N ILE A 690 0.09 -26.96 -5.32
CA ILE A 690 -1.33 -26.53 -5.28
C ILE A 690 -2.06 -27.03 -6.54
N GLN A 691 -1.51 -26.78 -7.72
CA GLN A 691 -2.09 -27.21 -9.01
C GLN A 691 -2.22 -28.73 -9.13
N SER A 692 -1.43 -29.48 -8.38
CA SER A 692 -1.53 -30.94 -8.28
C SER A 692 -2.47 -31.42 -7.19
N SER A 693 -3.22 -30.52 -6.55
CA SER A 693 -4.16 -30.80 -5.43
C SER A 693 -3.50 -31.52 -4.26
N LEU A 694 -2.23 -31.25 -4.00
CA LEU A 694 -1.46 -31.83 -2.90
C LEU A 694 -1.47 -30.96 -1.64
N VAL A 695 -1.77 -29.67 -1.77
CA VAL A 695 -1.81 -28.69 -0.67
C VAL A 695 -3.26 -28.42 -0.28
N LYS A 696 -3.54 -28.36 1.02
CA LYS A 696 -4.84 -27.96 1.58
C LYS A 696 -4.82 -26.55 2.16
N SER A 697 -3.72 -26.15 2.79
CA SER A 697 -3.48 -24.80 3.26
C SER A 697 -2.05 -24.39 3.00
N ALA A 698 -1.81 -23.10 2.83
CA ALA A 698 -0.49 -22.51 2.69
C ALA A 698 -0.49 -21.15 3.39
N HIS A 699 0.57 -20.85 4.15
CA HIS A 699 0.78 -19.60 4.83
C HIS A 699 2.26 -19.26 4.85
N ASP A 700 2.59 -18.01 4.52
CA ASP A 700 3.96 -17.56 4.52
C ASP A 700 4.51 -17.38 5.95
N CYS A 701 5.83 -17.40 6.10
CA CYS A 701 6.49 -17.07 7.35
C CYS A 701 7.10 -15.67 7.23
N SER A 702 6.41 -14.67 7.78
CA SER A 702 6.82 -13.25 7.81
C SER A 702 7.09 -12.80 9.23
N GLU A 703 6.51 -11.70 9.68
CA GLU A 703 6.74 -11.15 11.03
C GLU A 703 6.43 -12.16 12.13
N GLY A 704 7.36 -12.30 13.07
CA GLY A 704 7.29 -13.26 14.18
C GLY A 704 7.65 -14.69 13.80
N GLY A 705 8.01 -14.94 12.53
CA GLY A 705 8.60 -16.18 12.04
C GLY A 705 7.70 -17.40 12.08
N LEU A 706 8.33 -18.59 12.20
CA LEU A 706 7.65 -19.88 12.09
C LEU A 706 6.57 -20.09 13.18
N ALA A 707 6.83 -19.67 14.41
CA ALA A 707 5.90 -19.89 15.52
C ALA A 707 4.61 -19.09 15.36
N VAL A 708 4.69 -17.85 14.87
CA VAL A 708 3.53 -17.01 14.56
C VAL A 708 2.77 -17.59 13.38
N ALA A 709 3.41 -17.98 12.29
CA ALA A 709 2.76 -18.58 11.13
C ALA A 709 2.01 -19.88 11.48
N LEU A 710 2.58 -20.73 12.35
CA LEU A 710 1.90 -21.92 12.86
C LEU A 710 0.69 -21.57 13.72
N ALA A 711 0.82 -20.58 14.61
CA ALA A 711 -0.28 -20.12 15.45
C ALA A 711 -1.43 -19.56 14.60
N GLU A 712 -1.15 -18.70 13.64
CA GLU A 712 -2.15 -18.13 12.72
C GLU A 712 -2.84 -19.21 11.88
N SER A 713 -2.12 -20.25 11.46
CA SER A 713 -2.71 -21.40 10.77
C SER A 713 -3.70 -22.18 11.65
N CYS A 714 -3.47 -22.21 12.98
CA CYS A 714 -4.36 -22.84 13.97
C CYS A 714 -5.58 -21.98 14.33
N ILE A 715 -5.41 -20.65 14.41
CA ILE A 715 -6.39 -19.71 14.95
C ILE A 715 -7.23 -19.01 13.88
N SER A 716 -7.57 -19.68 12.91
CA SER A 716 -8.20 -19.21 11.69
C SER A 716 -9.33 -18.18 11.84
N GLN A 717 -9.69 -17.70 10.71
CA GLN A 717 -10.74 -16.78 10.38
C GLN A 717 -12.14 -17.24 10.85
N LEU A 718 -13.01 -16.27 11.01
CA LEU A 718 -14.46 -16.44 11.10
C LEU A 718 -14.98 -17.35 9.98
N ILE A 719 -15.47 -18.50 10.36
CA ILE A 719 -16.30 -19.34 9.52
C ILE A 719 -17.73 -19.10 9.93
N ALA A 720 -18.60 -18.94 8.95
CA ALA A 720 -20.02 -18.80 9.20
C ALA A 720 -20.30 -17.77 10.33
N ARG A 721 -19.88 -16.53 10.14
CA ARG A 721 -20.36 -15.40 10.91
C ARG A 721 -19.95 -15.33 12.38
N GLU A 722 -18.77 -15.27 12.75
CA GLU A 722 -18.34 -14.98 14.14
C GLU A 722 -17.90 -16.20 14.96
N THR A 723 -18.00 -17.40 14.43
CA THR A 723 -17.43 -18.55 15.11
C THR A 723 -16.05 -18.85 14.51
N PRO A 724 -14.96 -18.57 15.24
CA PRO A 724 -13.62 -18.92 14.76
C PRO A 724 -13.49 -20.45 14.71
N ARG A 725 -12.85 -20.96 13.67
CA ARG A 725 -12.43 -22.34 13.64
C ARG A 725 -11.06 -22.45 14.29
N LEU A 726 -11.00 -23.15 15.40
CA LEU A 726 -9.77 -23.40 16.17
C LEU A 726 -9.40 -24.87 16.01
N ILE A 727 -8.23 -25.16 15.47
CA ILE A 727 -7.69 -26.51 15.34
C ILE A 727 -6.23 -26.47 15.76
N GLY A 728 -5.86 -27.25 16.78
CA GLY A 728 -4.50 -27.31 17.26
C GLY A 728 -3.54 -28.01 16.29
N ALA A 729 -2.28 -28.05 16.69
CA ALA A 729 -1.22 -28.73 15.95
C ALA A 729 -0.16 -29.28 16.90
N THR A 730 0.43 -30.41 16.55
CA THR A 730 1.62 -30.95 17.22
C THR A 730 2.80 -30.84 16.25
N ILE A 731 3.83 -30.12 16.67
CA ILE A 731 5.02 -29.79 15.90
C ILE A 731 6.24 -30.38 16.57
N ASP A 732 7.14 -31.01 15.82
CA ASP A 732 8.40 -31.59 16.32
C ASP A 732 9.59 -30.94 15.61
N LEU A 733 10.28 -30.07 16.30
CA LEU A 733 11.51 -29.39 15.89
C LEU A 733 12.75 -29.96 16.57
N SER A 734 12.64 -31.05 17.30
CA SER A 734 13.73 -31.64 18.10
C SER A 734 14.93 -32.08 17.23
N ALA A 735 14.66 -32.52 16.01
CA ALA A 735 15.71 -32.91 15.06
C ALA A 735 16.39 -31.71 14.37
N VAL A 736 15.77 -30.56 14.33
CA VAL A 736 16.28 -29.33 13.67
C VAL A 736 17.31 -28.60 14.54
N ALA A 737 17.10 -28.62 15.87
CA ALA A 737 17.92 -27.91 16.84
C ALA A 737 19.00 -28.81 17.50
N ALA A 738 19.13 -30.08 17.08
CA ALA A 738 20.06 -31.03 17.72
C ALA A 738 21.53 -30.75 17.32
N PRO A 739 22.48 -30.74 18.28
CA PRO A 739 23.89 -30.65 17.95
C PRO A 739 24.33 -31.89 17.15
N PRO A 740 25.33 -31.80 16.28
CA PRO A 740 25.74 -32.88 15.36
C PRO A 740 26.21 -34.18 16.03
N GLU A 741 26.48 -34.18 17.31
CA GLU A 741 26.92 -35.38 18.04
C GLU A 741 25.76 -36.33 18.46
N SER A 742 24.52 -35.85 18.55
CA SER A 742 23.36 -36.69 18.90
C SER A 742 22.75 -37.46 17.71
N ALA A 743 23.10 -37.09 16.48
CA ALA A 743 22.63 -37.75 15.26
C ALA A 743 23.42 -39.02 14.87
N ALA A 744 24.46 -39.38 15.63
CA ALA A 744 25.32 -40.53 15.32
C ALA A 744 24.72 -41.93 15.64
N GLY A 745 23.51 -42.00 16.19
CA GLY A 745 22.89 -43.23 16.68
C GLY A 745 21.81 -43.87 15.81
N GLN A 746 21.26 -43.19 14.81
CA GLN A 746 20.26 -43.80 13.89
C GLN A 746 20.47 -43.23 12.47
N ALA A 747 21.26 -43.91 11.70
CA ALA A 747 21.52 -43.56 10.30
C ALA A 747 20.33 -44.03 9.43
N ASP A 748 19.36 -43.18 9.23
CA ASP A 748 18.61 -43.15 8.00
C ASP A 748 19.19 -42.01 7.13
N GLN A 749 19.83 -42.32 6.02
CA GLN A 749 20.74 -41.46 5.25
C GLN A 749 20.03 -40.42 4.39
N THR A 750 18.80 -39.95 4.73
CA THR A 750 17.98 -39.08 3.89
C THR A 750 17.80 -37.65 4.41
N ALA A 751 18.39 -37.27 5.55
CA ALA A 751 18.24 -35.90 6.10
C ALA A 751 19.50 -35.40 6.82
N ALA A 752 20.66 -35.41 6.18
CA ALA A 752 21.87 -34.85 6.77
C ALA A 752 22.00 -33.38 6.39
N LEU A 753 21.78 -32.47 7.36
CA LEU A 753 22.28 -31.10 7.33
C LEU A 753 23.81 -31.07 7.23
N PRO A 754 24.42 -30.00 6.67
CA PRO A 754 25.89 -29.89 6.55
C PRO A 754 26.58 -30.03 7.90
N ARG A 755 27.59 -30.86 8.01
CA ARG A 755 28.42 -31.04 9.21
C ARG A 755 29.15 -29.75 9.53
N GLY A 756 28.81 -29.12 10.68
CA GLY A 756 29.54 -27.96 11.19
C GLY A 756 28.68 -26.84 11.77
N ALA A 757 27.37 -27.02 11.89
CA ALA A 757 26.49 -26.00 12.46
C ALA A 757 26.68 -25.89 13.98
N ALA A 758 26.98 -24.71 14.48
CA ALA A 758 26.79 -24.33 15.88
C ALA A 758 25.31 -24.55 16.24
N THR A 759 25.03 -24.88 17.50
CA THR A 759 23.65 -25.03 18.01
C THR A 759 22.84 -23.79 17.65
N THR A 760 21.78 -23.93 16.84
CA THR A 760 20.89 -22.84 16.49
C THR A 760 20.14 -22.38 17.73
N ARG A 761 20.10 -21.09 18.01
CA ARG A 761 19.30 -20.50 19.09
C ARG A 761 17.85 -20.88 18.90
N LEU A 762 17.14 -21.21 19.99
CA LEU A 762 15.74 -21.61 19.94
C LEU A 762 14.83 -20.47 19.43
N ASP A 763 15.08 -19.25 19.87
CA ASP A 763 14.35 -18.07 19.44
C ASP A 763 14.54 -17.76 17.95
N ALA A 764 15.74 -18.01 17.39
CA ALA A 764 15.98 -17.88 15.96
C ALA A 764 15.18 -18.91 15.14
N LEU A 765 15.04 -20.15 15.65
CA LEU A 765 14.24 -21.17 14.98
C LEU A 765 12.74 -20.86 15.03
N LEU A 766 12.24 -20.34 16.14
CA LEU A 766 10.82 -20.06 16.36
C LEU A 766 10.39 -18.71 15.79
N PHE A 767 11.18 -17.67 16.06
CA PHE A 767 10.81 -16.26 15.84
C PHE A 767 11.71 -15.54 14.83
N GLY A 768 12.75 -16.19 14.32
CA GLY A 768 13.57 -15.65 13.24
C GLY A 768 12.74 -15.53 11.96
N GLU A 769 12.92 -14.43 11.24
CA GLU A 769 12.13 -14.07 10.05
C GLU A 769 12.91 -14.38 8.76
N THR A 770 13.64 -15.52 8.76
CA THR A 770 14.34 -16.03 7.58
C THR A 770 13.40 -16.04 6.38
N GLN A 771 13.82 -15.45 5.28
CA GLN A 771 13.02 -15.32 4.07
C GLN A 771 12.78 -16.65 3.35
N SER A 772 11.84 -16.68 2.42
CA SER A 772 11.53 -17.82 1.56
C SER A 772 11.11 -19.09 2.30
N ARG A 773 10.14 -18.94 3.22
CA ARG A 773 9.53 -20.04 3.97
C ARG A 773 8.01 -20.01 3.86
N VAL A 774 7.40 -21.19 3.75
CA VAL A 774 5.94 -21.36 3.73
C VAL A 774 5.57 -22.59 4.56
N VAL A 775 4.59 -22.46 5.46
CA VAL A 775 3.94 -23.57 6.15
C VAL A 775 2.78 -24.06 5.29
N ILE A 776 2.77 -25.36 4.96
CA ILE A 776 1.66 -25.97 4.25
C ILE A 776 1.06 -27.13 5.04
N SER A 777 -0.22 -27.42 4.79
CA SER A 777 -0.82 -28.69 5.21
C SER A 777 -1.22 -29.54 4.00
N CYS A 778 -1.15 -30.84 4.16
CA CYS A 778 -1.56 -31.82 3.16
C CYS A 778 -2.13 -33.09 3.81
N LYS A 779 -2.79 -33.92 3.02
CA LYS A 779 -3.22 -35.25 3.52
C LYS A 779 -2.00 -36.05 4.01
N ALA A 780 -2.09 -36.70 5.15
CA ALA A 780 -0.99 -37.49 5.71
C ALA A 780 -0.40 -38.50 4.71
N LEU A 781 -1.25 -39.12 3.87
CA LEU A 781 -0.81 -40.07 2.85
C LEU A 781 0.00 -39.45 1.72
N ASP A 782 -0.14 -38.12 1.51
CA ASP A 782 0.59 -37.39 0.47
C ASP A 782 1.88 -36.74 0.98
N ALA A 783 2.13 -36.72 2.29
CA ALA A 783 3.24 -36.03 2.92
C ALA A 783 4.62 -36.38 2.32
N VAL A 784 4.92 -37.66 2.17
CA VAL A 784 6.19 -38.12 1.56
C VAL A 784 6.31 -37.62 0.12
N LYS A 785 5.23 -37.71 -0.66
CA LYS A 785 5.20 -37.26 -2.05
C LYS A 785 5.43 -35.76 -2.18
N VAL A 786 4.85 -34.96 -1.26
CA VAL A 786 5.04 -33.50 -1.19
C VAL A 786 6.49 -33.17 -0.90
N VAL A 787 7.06 -33.76 0.14
CA VAL A 787 8.46 -33.56 0.54
C VAL A 787 9.43 -33.92 -0.59
N GLU A 788 9.28 -35.11 -1.18
CA GLU A 788 10.17 -35.56 -2.24
C GLU A 788 10.02 -34.71 -3.51
N ARG A 789 8.81 -34.27 -3.86
CA ARG A 789 8.60 -33.38 -5.00
C ARG A 789 9.22 -32.01 -4.77
N ALA A 790 9.09 -31.43 -3.57
CA ALA A 790 9.72 -30.15 -3.25
C ALA A 790 11.25 -30.26 -3.36
N LYS A 791 11.85 -31.31 -2.80
CA LYS A 791 13.30 -31.57 -2.92
C LYS A 791 13.78 -31.74 -4.37
N LEU A 792 13.01 -32.45 -5.21
CA LEU A 792 13.32 -32.60 -6.63
C LEU A 792 13.28 -31.26 -7.38
N MET A 793 12.44 -30.32 -6.92
CA MET A 793 12.38 -28.95 -7.46
C MET A 793 13.44 -28.02 -6.87
N GLY A 794 14.29 -28.50 -5.96
CA GLY A 794 15.36 -27.73 -5.31
C GLY A 794 14.92 -26.94 -4.07
N VAL A 795 13.74 -27.24 -3.53
CA VAL A 795 13.21 -26.60 -2.31
C VAL A 795 13.39 -27.55 -1.13
N PRO A 796 14.10 -27.13 -0.06
CA PRO A 796 14.10 -27.85 1.20
C PRO A 796 12.66 -28.04 1.72
N ALA A 797 12.36 -29.21 2.23
CA ALA A 797 11.04 -29.50 2.77
C ALA A 797 11.18 -30.40 4.00
N LEU A 798 10.54 -29.98 5.09
CA LEU A 798 10.61 -30.62 6.38
C LEU A 798 9.20 -30.98 6.86
N HIS A 799 8.95 -32.24 7.15
CA HIS A 799 7.73 -32.66 7.83
C HIS A 799 7.82 -32.25 9.30
N LEU A 800 6.98 -31.30 9.73
CA LEU A 800 7.00 -30.72 11.08
C LEU A 800 6.11 -31.49 12.06
N GLY A 801 5.01 -32.10 11.61
CA GLY A 801 4.02 -32.66 12.49
C GLY A 801 2.65 -32.82 11.88
N HIS A 802 1.62 -32.69 12.68
CA HIS A 802 0.23 -32.92 12.24
C HIS A 802 -0.75 -31.95 12.88
N VAL A 803 -1.83 -31.68 12.17
CA VAL A 803 -2.99 -30.90 12.60
C VAL A 803 -3.83 -31.75 13.57
N GLY A 804 -4.29 -31.18 14.66
CA GLY A 804 -5.26 -31.81 15.58
C GLY A 804 -5.14 -31.33 17.02
N GLY A 805 -6.18 -31.62 17.79
CA GLY A 805 -6.32 -31.21 19.19
C GLY A 805 -6.68 -29.74 19.38
N ASP A 806 -6.64 -29.30 20.64
CA ASP A 806 -7.04 -27.95 21.06
C ASP A 806 -5.86 -27.05 21.40
N ASN A 807 -4.62 -27.56 21.26
CA ASN A 807 -3.40 -26.86 21.62
C ASN A 807 -2.45 -26.75 20.41
N LEU A 808 -1.68 -25.69 20.36
CA LEU A 808 -0.43 -25.67 19.61
C LEU A 808 0.67 -26.21 20.54
N THR A 809 1.16 -27.39 20.23
CA THR A 809 2.22 -28.07 20.99
C THR A 809 3.48 -28.12 20.15
N VAL A 810 4.59 -27.59 20.66
CA VAL A 810 5.88 -27.56 19.99
C VAL A 810 6.93 -28.27 20.82
N LYS A 811 7.50 -29.32 20.24
CA LYS A 811 8.63 -30.09 20.80
C LYS A 811 9.93 -29.56 20.22
N THR A 812 10.90 -29.35 21.07
CA THR A 812 12.24 -28.90 20.73
C THR A 812 13.30 -29.78 21.37
N ALA A 813 14.56 -29.61 20.99
CA ALA A 813 15.65 -30.31 21.68
C ALA A 813 15.78 -29.96 23.18
N GLY A 814 15.34 -28.76 23.58
CA GLY A 814 15.36 -28.24 24.95
C GLY A 814 14.13 -28.59 25.80
N GLY A 815 13.07 -29.15 25.21
CA GLY A 815 11.81 -29.45 25.90
C GLY A 815 10.59 -29.27 25.03
N GLU A 816 9.44 -29.26 25.64
CA GLU A 816 8.14 -29.08 24.98
C GLU A 816 7.38 -27.93 25.64
N PHE A 817 6.70 -27.12 24.84
CA PHE A 817 5.70 -26.18 25.32
C PHE A 817 4.38 -26.40 24.59
N SER A 818 3.28 -26.07 25.27
CA SER A 818 1.94 -26.23 24.71
C SER A 818 1.07 -25.07 25.14
N VAL A 819 0.35 -24.47 24.20
CA VAL A 819 -0.55 -23.33 24.45
C VAL A 819 -1.92 -23.66 23.88
N PRO A 820 -3.01 -23.47 24.63
CA PRO A 820 -4.35 -23.61 24.12
C PRO A 820 -4.60 -22.64 22.95
N VAL A 821 -5.10 -23.15 21.82
CA VAL A 821 -5.38 -22.30 20.64
C VAL A 821 -6.38 -21.18 20.96
N ALA A 822 -7.30 -21.43 21.90
CA ALA A 822 -8.23 -20.42 22.38
C ALA A 822 -7.53 -19.21 23.05
N GLU A 823 -6.43 -19.43 23.79
CA GLU A 823 -5.64 -18.34 24.39
C GLU A 823 -4.88 -17.56 23.31
N LEU A 824 -4.28 -18.26 22.34
CA LEU A 824 -3.60 -17.63 21.19
C LEU A 824 -4.58 -16.79 20.37
N HIS A 825 -5.77 -17.35 20.11
CA HIS A 825 -6.85 -16.63 19.42
C HIS A 825 -7.27 -15.39 20.19
N ASP A 826 -7.48 -15.46 21.49
CA ASP A 826 -7.91 -14.30 22.29
C ASP A 826 -6.84 -13.19 22.30
N ALA A 827 -5.56 -13.57 22.44
CA ALA A 827 -4.44 -12.62 22.36
C ALA A 827 -4.36 -11.91 21.01
N TRP A 828 -4.47 -12.68 19.91
CA TRP A 828 -4.37 -12.18 18.55
C TRP A 828 -5.61 -11.42 18.09
N TRP A 829 -6.82 -11.96 18.31
CA TRP A 829 -8.07 -11.43 17.80
C TRP A 829 -8.51 -10.13 18.47
N ASN A 830 -8.30 -10.01 19.79
CA ASN A 830 -8.81 -8.90 20.57
C ASN A 830 -7.78 -7.80 20.86
N ALA A 831 -6.53 -7.93 20.41
CA ALA A 831 -5.46 -7.00 20.75
C ALA A 831 -5.78 -5.54 20.36
N ILE A 832 -6.10 -5.29 19.09
CA ILE A 832 -6.41 -3.95 18.61
C ILE A 832 -7.68 -3.41 19.27
N ALA A 833 -8.72 -4.22 19.42
CA ALA A 833 -9.95 -3.78 20.09
C ALA A 833 -9.70 -3.37 21.55
N ARG A 834 -8.86 -4.12 22.29
CA ARG A 834 -8.45 -3.76 23.65
C ARG A 834 -7.60 -2.49 23.68
N ALA A 835 -6.69 -2.33 22.73
CA ALA A 835 -5.88 -1.12 22.63
C ALA A 835 -6.73 0.11 22.33
N MET A 836 -7.77 0.00 21.52
CA MET A 836 -8.65 1.11 21.13
C MET A 836 -9.74 1.43 22.16
N ALA A 837 -10.03 0.52 23.08
CA ALA A 837 -10.92 0.79 24.21
C ALA A 837 -10.28 1.77 25.21
#